data_37541d65670f9c88c05ff4affb18f4bb
#
_entry.id   37541d65670f9c88c05ff4affb18f4bb
#
_cell.length_a   1.000
_cell.length_b   1.000
_cell.length_c   1.000
_cell.angle_alpha   90.00
_cell.angle_beta   90.00
_cell.angle_gamma   90.00
#
_symmetry.space_group_name_H-M   'P 1'
#
loop_
_entity.id
_entity.type
_entity.pdbx_description
1 polymer ?
#
loop_
_entity_poly.entity_id
_entity_poly.type
_entity_poly.pdbx_seq_one_letter_code
_entity_poly.pdbx_strand_id
1 'polypeptide(L)'
;MARRRPLLPFDSHQVSRAVHGALLAMACAAAGTATAQNAQSAPATPAAQAEPRKAYSIAAGPLDEALSGFAAAAGVSITMPPALVQGKRSPGLQGSHAVREGFARLLAGSGLEAAGGSGGSYALRSSAIGGPVDSETSGSTLEAVTVTAQAERSATTEGTQSYTARAVTLGKGEQSLKDIPQSVSVLTRQRMDDQGLVDLRDAANSVTGIVGVKGVGPGMILSSRGFQIDAWQYDGVPVPRNMYSLGNWASEDTVFFDRLEVLRGASGLLQGTGSPGGAVNLVRKRGQAEKTLTLTGKAGSWDRYGAQLDAGGPLNAEGTLRGRVVIDEDRRHSFTDYEWSNTRSLYAALDYDLSPDTTVGIGVSNADMKGRPMLRGFPRYPDGRDIGLPRSVFTGAVWNHTSVEQTTLYADLAHRFNDNWKLKVSALGMNEKNSSRHQRMHGDVEADGSGLDFADWDTAFKSRKTGFDAYLNGRFEALSMQHEVTIGASYMKFLSNDRYARRFSGGGNIFAIDHYRPPQNYQTILAAGGRASDPHYDVRQKGIYGTWRAKLAEPLTAIVGARVSWYDYLYTVRAQDIRSTVKTSGEVTPYVGLVYALNKQWSAYASYTDVFEPQTERTAAGDGLKPIIGSNYELGVKGELMDGRLNTSLAVFRYDHKNRAVADYDAGYACDGWYCSKSSGKVRSQGIEAEVSGEIAPRLQLTAGYTFNTTKFLEDPDNKGKVFSQWTPKHMLRVWASYQLPGDWSKLSVGGGFTAQSHTLGYDRTYKVPGFTVWGARLAYQATPEVSLAVNINNIFDKRYYIPAFNETNGNNNYGDPRNVMFTVKYTPKL
;
A
#
# COMPACT_ATOMS: atom_id res chain seq x y z
N MET A 1 -44.12 -16.23 -17.17
CA MET A 1 -43.17 -17.33 -16.96
C MET A 1 -42.02 -17.17 -17.94
N ALA A 2 -40.94 -16.49 -17.56
CA ALA A 2 -39.72 -16.33 -18.37
C ALA A 2 -38.57 -17.01 -17.61
N ARG A 3 -38.07 -18.12 -18.14
CA ARG A 3 -36.92 -18.86 -17.59
C ARG A 3 -35.66 -18.01 -17.69
N ARG A 4 -35.17 -17.56 -16.56
CA ARG A 4 -33.80 -17.01 -16.46
C ARG A 4 -32.80 -18.17 -16.57
N ARG A 5 -31.94 -18.14 -17.59
CA ARG A 5 -30.77 -19.03 -17.70
C ARG A 5 -29.81 -18.75 -16.52
N PRO A 6 -29.30 -19.77 -15.82
CA PRO A 6 -28.25 -19.56 -14.83
C PRO A 6 -26.96 -19.17 -15.53
N LEU A 7 -26.33 -18.12 -15.05
CA LEU A 7 -24.95 -17.79 -15.41
C LEU A 7 -24.05 -18.97 -15.00
N LEU A 8 -23.28 -19.50 -15.94
CA LEU A 8 -22.30 -20.56 -15.73
C LEU A 8 -21.35 -20.20 -14.60
N PRO A 9 -21.00 -21.12 -13.71
CA PRO A 9 -20.01 -20.87 -12.67
C PRO A 9 -18.64 -20.58 -13.32
N PHE A 10 -18.03 -19.52 -12.92
CA PHE A 10 -16.70 -19.10 -13.36
C PHE A 10 -15.68 -20.13 -12.81
N ASP A 11 -15.17 -21.01 -13.67
CA ASP A 11 -14.21 -22.05 -13.29
C ASP A 11 -12.80 -21.45 -13.16
N SER A 12 -12.35 -21.29 -11.94
CA SER A 12 -11.03 -20.73 -11.62
C SER A 12 -9.85 -21.54 -12.20
N HIS A 13 -10.07 -22.84 -12.47
CA HIS A 13 -9.06 -23.68 -13.11
C HIS A 13 -8.87 -23.34 -14.58
N GLN A 14 -9.93 -22.92 -15.28
CA GLN A 14 -9.81 -22.48 -16.68
C GLN A 14 -9.13 -21.12 -16.78
N VAL A 15 -9.43 -20.20 -15.85
CA VAL A 15 -8.75 -18.89 -15.79
C VAL A 15 -7.26 -19.04 -15.45
N SER A 16 -6.93 -19.90 -14.49
CA SER A 16 -5.53 -20.21 -14.16
C SER A 16 -4.78 -20.78 -15.37
N ARG A 17 -5.36 -21.71 -16.10
CA ARG A 17 -4.77 -22.29 -17.33
C ARG A 17 -4.65 -21.27 -18.47
N ALA A 18 -5.65 -20.40 -18.66
CA ALA A 18 -5.61 -19.33 -19.64
C ALA A 18 -4.54 -18.29 -19.31
N VAL A 19 -4.38 -17.93 -18.03
CA VAL A 19 -3.34 -17.02 -17.55
C VAL A 19 -1.94 -17.60 -17.75
N HIS A 20 -1.74 -18.88 -17.45
CA HIS A 20 -0.47 -19.56 -17.68
C HIS A 20 -0.14 -19.67 -19.19
N GLY A 21 -1.14 -19.91 -20.03
CA GLY A 21 -0.98 -19.95 -21.48
C GLY A 21 -0.64 -18.58 -22.09
N ALA A 22 -1.30 -17.53 -21.65
CA ALA A 22 -1.05 -16.16 -22.10
C ALA A 22 0.32 -15.64 -21.64
N LEU A 23 0.74 -15.97 -20.40
CA LEU A 23 2.06 -15.62 -19.87
C LEU A 23 3.20 -16.36 -20.60
N LEU A 24 3.00 -17.65 -20.93
CA LEU A 24 3.96 -18.41 -21.73
C LEU A 24 4.08 -17.85 -23.16
N ALA A 25 2.98 -17.45 -23.78
CA ALA A 25 2.96 -16.84 -25.09
C ALA A 25 3.68 -15.47 -25.12
N MET A 26 3.52 -14.65 -24.08
CA MET A 26 4.27 -13.38 -23.93
C MET A 26 5.76 -13.59 -23.69
N ALA A 27 6.13 -14.58 -22.89
CA ALA A 27 7.53 -14.94 -22.65
C ALA A 27 8.20 -15.48 -23.93
N CYS A 28 7.50 -16.28 -24.73
CA CYS A 28 7.99 -16.77 -26.02
C CYS A 28 8.09 -15.65 -27.09
N ALA A 29 7.19 -14.66 -27.07
CA ALA A 29 7.27 -13.51 -27.98
C ALA A 29 8.47 -12.60 -27.65
N ALA A 30 8.80 -12.43 -26.37
CA ALA A 30 9.99 -11.68 -25.93
C ALA A 30 11.31 -12.42 -26.26
N ALA A 31 11.32 -13.75 -26.21
CA ALA A 31 12.49 -14.56 -26.58
C ALA A 31 12.68 -14.71 -28.10
N GLY A 32 11.58 -14.67 -28.88
CA GLY A 32 11.61 -14.82 -30.34
C GLY A 32 12.25 -13.63 -31.09
N THR A 33 12.27 -12.45 -30.48
CA THR A 33 12.91 -11.26 -31.10
C THR A 33 14.41 -11.16 -30.85
N ALA A 34 14.97 -11.94 -29.90
CA ALA A 34 16.41 -11.95 -29.60
C ALA A 34 17.23 -12.90 -30.49
N THR A 35 16.59 -13.84 -31.20
CA THR A 35 17.30 -14.86 -32.01
C THR A 35 17.38 -14.62 -33.50
N ALA A 36 16.78 -13.54 -34.04
CA ALA A 36 16.76 -13.26 -35.48
C ALA A 36 17.86 -12.30 -35.96
N GLN A 37 18.84 -11.91 -35.14
CA GLN A 37 19.85 -10.89 -35.47
C GLN A 37 21.31 -11.32 -35.37
N ASN A 38 21.63 -12.60 -35.48
CA ASN A 38 23.02 -13.06 -35.57
C ASN A 38 23.27 -13.87 -36.83
N ALA A 39 23.38 -13.19 -37.97
CA ALA A 39 24.16 -13.62 -39.13
C ALA A 39 24.57 -12.40 -39.95
N GLN A 40 25.88 -12.18 -39.95
CA GLN A 40 26.74 -11.48 -40.92
C GLN A 40 27.10 -10.01 -40.67
N SER A 41 28.34 -9.95 -40.50
CA SER A 41 29.43 -9.05 -41.03
C SER A 41 30.05 -8.04 -40.06
N ALA A 42 31.35 -8.04 -40.12
CA ALA A 42 32.35 -7.32 -39.33
C ALA A 42 32.21 -5.76 -39.36
N PRO A 43 32.90 -5.10 -38.41
CA PRO A 43 32.47 -3.77 -37.90
C PRO A 43 32.83 -2.64 -38.88
N ALA A 44 31.78 -1.95 -39.32
CA ALA A 44 31.93 -0.60 -39.85
C ALA A 44 31.57 0.38 -38.75
N THR A 45 32.42 1.34 -38.49
CA THR A 45 32.25 2.49 -37.57
C THR A 45 30.88 3.15 -37.78
N PRO A 46 30.09 3.44 -36.75
CA PRO A 46 28.79 4.06 -36.94
C PRO A 46 28.97 5.50 -37.45
N ALA A 47 28.61 5.69 -38.72
CA ALA A 47 28.36 7.01 -39.26
C ALA A 47 27.15 7.60 -38.53
N ALA A 48 27.33 8.76 -37.90
CA ALA A 48 26.25 9.55 -37.31
C ALA A 48 25.12 9.70 -38.34
N GLN A 49 23.91 9.28 -38.00
CA GLN A 49 22.70 9.54 -38.78
C GLN A 49 22.58 11.05 -38.94
N ALA A 50 22.70 11.55 -40.18
CA ALA A 50 22.56 12.98 -40.46
C ALA A 50 21.10 13.39 -40.16
N GLU A 51 20.92 14.32 -39.24
CA GLU A 51 19.61 14.94 -38.95
C GLU A 51 19.01 15.51 -40.22
N PRO A 52 17.70 15.37 -40.47
CA PRO A 52 17.06 15.91 -41.66
C PRO A 52 17.26 17.43 -41.74
N ARG A 53 17.77 17.89 -42.82
CA ARG A 53 18.02 19.34 -43.09
C ARG A 53 16.81 19.96 -43.77
N LYS A 54 16.39 21.15 -43.29
CA LYS A 54 15.27 21.93 -43.86
C LYS A 54 15.74 23.36 -44.12
N ALA A 55 15.21 23.98 -45.17
CA ALA A 55 15.53 25.37 -45.52
C ALA A 55 14.80 26.34 -44.57
N TYR A 56 15.54 27.26 -43.97
CA TYR A 56 15.02 28.27 -43.08
C TYR A 56 15.42 29.66 -43.55
N SER A 57 14.58 30.66 -43.22
CA SER A 57 14.83 32.08 -43.46
C SER A 57 14.34 32.86 -42.24
N ILE A 58 15.25 33.08 -41.32
CA ILE A 58 15.01 33.83 -40.06
C ILE A 58 15.83 35.10 -40.11
N ALA A 59 15.16 36.27 -40.00
CA ALA A 59 15.82 37.56 -39.99
C ALA A 59 16.71 37.78 -38.79
N ALA A 60 17.77 38.57 -38.92
CA ALA A 60 18.55 39.06 -37.78
C ALA A 60 17.68 40.03 -36.96
N GLY A 61 17.69 39.89 -35.61
CA GLY A 61 16.84 40.71 -34.74
C GLY A 61 16.95 40.33 -33.27
N PRO A 62 15.95 40.66 -32.43
CA PRO A 62 15.90 40.23 -31.04
C PRO A 62 15.98 38.69 -30.94
N LEU A 63 16.80 38.24 -29.94
CA LEU A 63 17.14 36.83 -29.86
C LEU A 63 15.90 35.93 -29.57
N ASP A 64 14.97 36.39 -28.76
CA ASP A 64 13.72 35.72 -28.40
C ASP A 64 12.82 35.55 -29.60
N GLU A 65 12.66 36.57 -30.45
CA GLU A 65 11.88 36.51 -31.68
C GLU A 65 12.50 35.54 -32.70
N ALA A 66 13.82 35.61 -32.88
CA ALA A 66 14.53 34.76 -33.83
C ALA A 66 14.49 33.27 -33.43
N LEU A 67 14.65 32.96 -32.12
CA LEU A 67 14.55 31.61 -31.59
C LEU A 67 13.13 31.06 -31.65
N SER A 68 12.11 31.87 -31.34
CA SER A 68 10.70 31.50 -31.42
C SER A 68 10.28 31.24 -32.86
N GLY A 69 10.69 32.09 -33.79
CA GLY A 69 10.41 31.96 -35.22
C GLY A 69 11.08 30.69 -35.81
N PHE A 70 12.31 30.39 -35.40
CA PHE A 70 13.01 29.19 -35.83
C PHE A 70 12.40 27.92 -35.27
N ALA A 71 12.06 27.90 -33.97
CA ALA A 71 11.44 26.76 -33.32
C ALA A 71 10.09 26.42 -33.96
N ALA A 72 9.25 27.41 -34.23
CA ALA A 72 7.99 27.23 -34.96
C ALA A 72 8.22 26.71 -36.39
N ALA A 73 9.20 27.24 -37.14
CA ALA A 73 9.51 26.78 -38.49
C ALA A 73 10.11 25.36 -38.52
N ALA A 74 10.84 24.98 -37.46
CA ALA A 74 11.43 23.65 -37.30
C ALA A 74 10.45 22.61 -36.72
N GLY A 75 9.31 23.02 -36.17
CA GLY A 75 8.35 22.11 -35.52
C GLY A 75 8.83 21.57 -34.17
N VAL A 76 9.64 22.35 -33.44
CA VAL A 76 10.20 21.99 -32.14
C VAL A 76 9.80 23.02 -31.11
N SER A 77 9.86 22.64 -29.81
CA SER A 77 9.64 23.57 -28.71
C SER A 77 10.96 24.02 -28.11
N ILE A 78 11.03 25.29 -27.68
CA ILE A 78 12.19 25.82 -26.96
C ILE A 78 11.73 26.57 -25.71
N THR A 79 12.31 26.21 -24.58
CA THR A 79 12.13 26.93 -23.32
C THR A 79 13.20 27.99 -23.16
N MET A 80 12.79 29.25 -23.09
CA MET A 80 13.68 30.41 -23.01
C MET A 80 13.36 31.22 -21.76
N PRO A 81 14.17 31.14 -20.69
CA PRO A 81 14.06 32.06 -19.56
C PRO A 81 14.26 33.50 -20.05
N PRO A 82 13.33 34.46 -19.79
CA PRO A 82 13.42 35.83 -20.27
C PRO A 82 14.75 36.51 -19.87
N ALA A 83 15.26 36.22 -18.68
CA ALA A 83 16.53 36.76 -18.19
C ALA A 83 17.75 36.36 -19.04
N LEU A 84 17.69 35.27 -19.82
CA LEU A 84 18.78 34.84 -20.69
C LEU A 84 18.78 35.51 -22.06
N VAL A 85 17.58 35.90 -22.57
CA VAL A 85 17.42 36.42 -23.94
C VAL A 85 17.22 37.93 -24.01
N GLN A 86 16.83 38.57 -22.92
CA GLN A 86 16.56 39.99 -22.86
C GLN A 86 17.77 40.84 -23.25
N GLY A 87 17.59 41.73 -24.23
CA GLY A 87 18.63 42.63 -24.73
C GLY A 87 19.64 41.95 -25.66
N LYS A 88 19.52 40.66 -25.92
CA LYS A 88 20.42 39.95 -26.84
C LYS A 88 19.87 39.94 -28.26
N ARG A 89 20.75 39.87 -29.26
CA ARG A 89 20.42 39.82 -30.68
C ARG A 89 20.93 38.57 -31.34
N SER A 90 20.18 38.08 -32.30
CA SER A 90 20.56 36.94 -33.15
C SER A 90 21.07 37.46 -34.53
N PRO A 91 22.09 36.82 -35.11
CA PRO A 91 22.56 37.17 -36.46
C PRO A 91 21.58 36.68 -37.55
N GLY A 92 20.48 36.00 -37.19
CA GLY A 92 19.57 35.41 -38.16
C GLY A 92 20.08 34.08 -38.76
N LEU A 93 19.25 33.41 -39.57
CA LEU A 93 19.59 32.13 -40.20
C LEU A 93 19.02 32.06 -41.61
N GLN A 94 19.86 31.76 -42.58
CA GLN A 94 19.48 31.57 -43.98
C GLN A 94 20.08 30.26 -44.51
N GLY A 95 19.28 29.47 -45.26
CA GLY A 95 19.75 28.26 -45.92
C GLY A 95 19.26 26.96 -45.29
N SER A 96 19.82 25.84 -45.72
CA SER A 96 19.41 24.49 -45.31
C SER A 96 20.23 24.01 -44.08
N HIS A 97 19.57 23.83 -42.94
CA HIS A 97 20.21 23.47 -41.69
C HIS A 97 19.47 22.35 -40.98
N ALA A 98 20.20 21.55 -40.17
CA ALA A 98 19.62 20.67 -39.16
C ALA A 98 19.19 21.51 -37.94
N VAL A 99 18.25 21.02 -37.16
CA VAL A 99 17.66 21.79 -36.04
C VAL A 99 18.71 22.26 -35.04
N ARG A 100 19.63 21.37 -34.63
CA ARG A 100 20.72 21.72 -33.69
C ARG A 100 21.68 22.73 -34.27
N GLU A 101 22.04 22.62 -35.57
CA GLU A 101 22.88 23.57 -36.26
C GLU A 101 22.22 24.95 -36.38
N GLY A 102 20.91 24.98 -36.61
CA GLY A 102 20.11 26.20 -36.69
C GLY A 102 20.13 26.96 -35.35
N PHE A 103 19.88 26.26 -34.22
CA PHE A 103 20.01 26.87 -32.92
C PHE A 103 21.43 27.38 -32.61
N ALA A 104 22.45 26.59 -32.92
CA ALA A 104 23.82 27.00 -32.65
C ALA A 104 24.20 28.30 -33.41
N ARG A 105 23.73 28.47 -34.69
CA ARG A 105 23.96 29.69 -35.49
C ARG A 105 23.17 30.89 -34.97
N LEU A 106 21.89 30.69 -34.57
CA LEU A 106 21.10 31.79 -34.03
C LEU A 106 21.61 32.29 -32.68
N LEU A 107 22.28 31.41 -31.91
CA LEU A 107 22.88 31.70 -30.62
C LEU A 107 24.34 32.19 -30.68
N ALA A 108 24.91 32.22 -31.87
CA ALA A 108 26.28 32.62 -32.04
C ALA A 108 26.53 34.02 -31.46
N GLY A 109 27.56 34.15 -30.60
CA GLY A 109 27.93 35.40 -29.92
C GLY A 109 27.02 35.77 -28.72
N SER A 110 26.00 35.02 -28.38
CA SER A 110 25.10 35.31 -27.25
C SER A 110 25.57 34.77 -25.90
N GLY A 111 26.56 33.86 -25.88
CA GLY A 111 27.02 33.16 -24.69
C GLY A 111 26.00 32.10 -24.18
N LEU A 112 25.06 31.69 -25.04
CA LEU A 112 24.02 30.72 -24.72
C LEU A 112 24.11 29.50 -25.66
N GLU A 113 23.60 28.37 -25.18
CA GLU A 113 23.44 27.16 -25.98
C GLU A 113 22.04 26.55 -25.81
N ALA A 114 21.54 25.89 -26.85
CA ALA A 114 20.29 25.15 -26.76
C ALA A 114 20.57 23.65 -26.48
N ALA A 115 20.22 23.17 -25.31
CA ALA A 115 20.31 21.78 -24.95
C ALA A 115 19.04 21.05 -25.39
N GLY A 116 19.19 20.03 -26.26
CA GLY A 116 18.08 19.20 -26.72
C GLY A 116 17.70 18.15 -25.68
N GLY A 117 16.38 18.02 -25.42
CA GLY A 117 15.77 16.92 -24.67
C GLY A 117 15.16 15.88 -25.61
N SER A 118 14.67 14.78 -25.06
CA SER A 118 13.94 13.76 -25.82
C SER A 118 12.61 14.36 -26.35
N GLY A 119 12.26 14.03 -27.62
CA GLY A 119 10.99 14.43 -28.21
C GLY A 119 10.93 15.81 -28.87
N GLY A 120 12.06 16.38 -29.30
CA GLY A 120 12.07 17.65 -30.03
C GLY A 120 11.88 18.90 -29.18
N SER A 121 12.13 18.81 -27.88
CA SER A 121 12.15 19.94 -26.96
C SER A 121 13.58 20.42 -26.70
N TYR A 122 13.78 21.75 -26.61
CA TYR A 122 15.06 22.39 -26.32
C TYR A 122 14.93 23.33 -25.13
N ALA A 123 16.02 23.47 -24.35
CA ALA A 123 16.11 24.46 -23.28
C ALA A 123 17.37 25.32 -23.42
N LEU A 124 17.23 26.61 -23.23
CA LEU A 124 18.35 27.57 -23.28
C LEU A 124 19.11 27.55 -21.96
N ARG A 125 20.48 27.51 -22.05
CA ARG A 125 21.37 27.62 -20.90
C ARG A 125 22.61 28.42 -21.24
N SER A 126 23.30 28.95 -20.23
CA SER A 126 24.56 29.66 -20.42
C SER A 126 25.68 28.71 -20.84
N SER A 127 26.48 29.08 -21.85
CA SER A 127 27.67 28.37 -22.27
C SER A 127 28.80 28.64 -21.28
N ALA A 128 29.41 27.60 -20.69
CA ALA A 128 30.49 27.76 -19.69
C ALA A 128 31.83 28.05 -20.37
N ILE A 129 32.12 29.32 -20.65
CA ILE A 129 33.48 29.79 -20.93
C ILE A 129 33.65 31.23 -20.35
N GLY A 130 34.41 31.33 -19.28
CA GLY A 130 35.34 32.31 -18.85
C GLY A 130 34.99 33.76 -18.53
N GLY A 131 35.07 34.10 -17.24
CA GLY A 131 35.63 35.32 -16.73
C GLY A 131 34.68 36.50 -16.40
N PRO A 132 34.98 37.28 -15.35
CA PRO A 132 34.01 38.07 -14.59
C PRO A 132 33.90 39.52 -15.01
N VAL A 133 32.75 40.18 -14.77
CA VAL A 133 32.66 41.60 -14.38
C VAL A 133 31.32 41.90 -13.74
N ASP A 134 31.38 42.55 -12.59
CA ASP A 134 30.30 43.15 -11.80
C ASP A 134 29.53 44.24 -12.55
N SER A 135 28.28 44.44 -12.21
CA SER A 135 27.69 45.76 -11.91
C SER A 135 26.21 45.69 -11.55
N GLU A 136 25.91 46.21 -10.40
CA GLU A 136 24.55 46.54 -9.91
C GLU A 136 23.88 47.59 -10.78
N THR A 137 22.59 47.48 -11.00
CA THR A 137 21.68 48.62 -11.09
C THR A 137 20.22 48.21 -10.83
N SER A 138 19.63 48.87 -9.86
CA SER A 138 18.26 48.74 -9.44
C SER A 138 17.29 49.25 -10.48
N GLY A 139 16.25 48.48 -10.80
CA GLY A 139 15.10 48.91 -11.61
C GLY A 139 13.85 48.14 -11.19
N SER A 140 12.83 48.92 -10.76
CA SER A 140 11.53 48.44 -10.30
C SER A 140 10.87 47.46 -11.27
N THR A 141 10.66 46.24 -10.82
CA THR A 141 9.97 45.16 -11.54
C THR A 141 8.48 45.18 -11.21
N LEU A 142 7.65 45.28 -12.26
CA LEU A 142 6.25 44.87 -12.21
C LEU A 142 6.23 43.38 -11.92
N GLU A 143 5.32 42.94 -11.03
CA GLU A 143 5.14 41.55 -10.67
C GLU A 143 4.87 40.70 -11.92
N ALA A 144 5.79 39.80 -12.23
CA ALA A 144 5.57 38.79 -13.25
C ALA A 144 4.46 37.84 -12.78
N VAL A 145 3.37 37.80 -13.50
CA VAL A 145 2.38 36.73 -13.39
C VAL A 145 3.09 35.44 -13.80
N THR A 146 3.64 34.75 -12.83
CA THR A 146 4.19 33.41 -13.05
C THR A 146 3.03 32.43 -13.16
N VAL A 147 2.56 32.18 -14.38
CA VAL A 147 1.77 30.98 -14.65
C VAL A 147 2.74 29.79 -14.53
N THR A 148 2.95 29.34 -13.31
CA THR A 148 3.57 28.03 -13.06
C THR A 148 2.54 26.99 -13.54
N ALA A 149 2.69 26.53 -14.76
CA ALA A 149 2.15 25.22 -15.13
C ALA A 149 2.72 24.24 -14.10
N GLN A 150 1.89 23.84 -13.17
CA GLN A 150 2.26 22.87 -12.15
C GLN A 150 2.44 21.57 -12.92
N ALA A 151 3.72 21.20 -13.19
CA ALA A 151 4.06 19.94 -13.79
C ALA A 151 3.28 18.86 -13.01
N GLU A 152 2.50 18.03 -13.68
CA GLU A 152 1.73 16.97 -13.02
C GLU A 152 2.65 16.16 -12.15
N ARG A 153 2.42 16.17 -10.84
CA ARG A 153 3.22 15.45 -9.87
C ARG A 153 2.83 13.98 -9.98
N SER A 154 3.64 13.17 -10.62
CA SER A 154 3.41 11.73 -10.66
C SER A 154 3.47 11.14 -9.26
N ALA A 155 2.47 10.36 -8.89
CA ALA A 155 2.44 9.64 -7.63
C ALA A 155 3.30 8.36 -7.64
N THR A 156 3.84 7.93 -8.80
CA THR A 156 4.72 6.76 -8.94
C THR A 156 5.98 6.93 -8.12
N THR A 157 6.35 5.90 -7.35
CA THR A 157 7.55 5.91 -6.49
C THR A 157 8.68 5.03 -7.04
N GLU A 158 8.36 4.12 -7.94
CA GLU A 158 9.35 3.25 -8.59
C GLU A 158 10.36 4.08 -9.40
N GLY A 159 11.63 3.73 -9.30
CA GLY A 159 12.71 4.45 -9.99
C GLY A 159 13.12 5.80 -9.39
N THR A 160 12.37 6.33 -8.42
CA THR A 160 12.65 7.65 -7.83
C THR A 160 13.83 7.66 -6.84
N GLN A 161 14.25 6.50 -6.38
CA GLN A 161 15.28 6.34 -5.32
C GLN A 161 14.95 7.11 -4.02
N SER A 162 13.69 7.44 -3.80
CA SER A 162 13.25 8.28 -2.70
C SER A 162 12.42 7.49 -1.67
N TYR A 163 12.52 7.90 -0.41
CA TYR A 163 11.67 7.42 0.67
C TYR A 163 10.38 8.23 0.81
N THR A 164 10.19 9.26 0.00
CA THR A 164 8.97 10.05 -0.04
C THR A 164 8.31 10.02 -1.41
N ALA A 165 6.98 10.24 -1.45
CA ALA A 165 6.21 10.41 -2.67
C ALA A 165 5.83 11.89 -2.84
N ARG A 166 5.79 12.35 -4.08
CA ARG A 166 5.36 13.73 -4.41
C ARG A 166 3.84 13.91 -4.35
N ALA A 167 3.11 12.82 -4.53
CA ALA A 167 1.65 12.78 -4.46
C ALA A 167 1.16 11.41 -3.99
N VAL A 168 -0.09 11.36 -3.59
CA VAL A 168 -0.84 10.14 -3.24
C VAL A 168 -2.16 10.11 -4.00
N THR A 169 -2.71 8.91 -4.18
CA THR A 169 -3.96 8.68 -4.93
C THR A 169 -5.12 8.22 -4.05
N LEU A 170 -4.86 7.97 -2.78
CA LEU A 170 -5.85 7.47 -1.81
C LEU A 170 -7.10 8.35 -1.72
N GLY A 171 -6.96 9.68 -1.87
CA GLY A 171 -8.05 10.67 -1.83
C GLY A 171 -8.85 10.83 -3.13
N LYS A 172 -8.70 9.93 -4.12
CA LYS A 172 -9.31 10.01 -5.45
C LYS A 172 -8.72 11.13 -6.31
N GLY A 173 -7.66 10.82 -6.97
CA GLY A 173 -6.81 11.74 -7.74
C GLY A 173 -5.48 12.00 -7.05
N GLU A 174 -4.52 12.51 -7.80
CA GLU A 174 -3.18 12.81 -7.30
C GLU A 174 -3.21 14.09 -6.46
N GLN A 175 -2.82 13.98 -5.20
CA GLN A 175 -2.79 15.09 -4.24
C GLN A 175 -1.45 15.14 -3.51
N SER A 176 -0.92 16.36 -3.30
CA SER A 176 0.25 16.54 -2.44
C SER A 176 -0.09 16.16 -0.99
N LEU A 177 0.83 15.49 -0.32
CA LEU A 177 0.69 15.15 1.11
C LEU A 177 0.41 16.38 1.98
N LYS A 178 1.01 17.53 1.64
CA LYS A 178 0.86 18.80 2.35
C LYS A 178 -0.58 19.34 2.31
N ASP A 179 -1.30 19.06 1.23
CA ASP A 179 -2.63 19.62 0.99
C ASP A 179 -3.77 18.73 1.52
N ILE A 180 -3.46 17.57 2.09
CA ILE A 180 -4.44 16.64 2.67
C ILE A 180 -4.54 16.90 4.17
N PRO A 181 -5.69 17.36 4.71
CA PRO A 181 -5.84 17.64 6.14
C PRO A 181 -6.11 16.39 6.99
N GLN A 182 -5.34 15.34 6.78
CA GLN A 182 -5.33 14.08 7.53
C GLN A 182 -3.92 13.49 7.52
N SER A 183 -3.61 12.63 8.50
CA SER A 183 -2.35 11.91 8.57
C SER A 183 -2.27 10.83 7.49
N VAL A 184 -1.39 11.00 6.52
CA VAL A 184 -1.13 10.04 5.44
C VAL A 184 0.36 9.73 5.37
N SER A 185 0.69 8.45 5.25
CA SER A 185 2.05 7.95 5.03
C SER A 185 2.14 7.21 3.71
N VAL A 186 3.30 7.26 3.07
CA VAL A 186 3.61 6.47 1.88
C VAL A 186 4.83 5.59 2.16
N LEU A 187 4.69 4.30 1.92
CA LEU A 187 5.80 3.37 1.88
C LEU A 187 6.18 3.17 0.41
N THR A 188 7.28 3.78 -0.01
CA THR A 188 7.76 3.78 -1.40
C THR A 188 8.40 2.45 -1.78
N ARG A 189 8.50 2.16 -3.09
CA ARG A 189 9.20 0.97 -3.60
C ARG A 189 10.65 0.93 -3.12
N GLN A 190 11.37 2.04 -3.23
CA GLN A 190 12.76 2.13 -2.79
C GLN A 190 12.94 1.73 -1.32
N ARG A 191 12.06 2.22 -0.44
CA ARG A 191 12.10 1.88 0.97
C ARG A 191 11.80 0.40 1.21
N MET A 192 10.83 -0.18 0.49
CA MET A 192 10.53 -1.63 0.58
C MET A 192 11.73 -2.47 0.15
N ASP A 193 12.39 -2.09 -0.94
CA ASP A 193 13.58 -2.79 -1.45
C ASP A 193 14.77 -2.68 -0.48
N ASP A 194 15.04 -1.50 0.05
CA ASP A 194 16.17 -1.28 0.96
C ASP A 194 16.00 -2.03 2.29
N GLN A 195 14.81 -2.07 2.84
CA GLN A 195 14.53 -2.78 4.08
C GLN A 195 14.25 -4.29 3.88
N GLY A 196 14.12 -4.75 2.63
CA GLY A 196 13.77 -6.13 2.32
C GLY A 196 12.35 -6.51 2.73
N LEU A 197 11.41 -5.57 2.66
CA LEU A 197 10.02 -5.73 3.08
C LEU A 197 9.21 -6.43 1.99
N VAL A 198 9.24 -7.73 1.97
CA VAL A 198 8.53 -8.56 0.97
C VAL A 198 7.15 -9.03 1.45
N ASP A 199 6.93 -9.15 2.74
CA ASP A 199 5.65 -9.48 3.37
C ASP A 199 4.87 -8.19 3.70
N LEU A 200 3.58 -8.15 3.36
CA LEU A 200 2.75 -6.95 3.55
C LEU A 200 2.57 -6.56 5.02
N ARG A 201 2.55 -7.52 5.96
CA ARG A 201 2.47 -7.23 7.39
C ARG A 201 3.73 -6.51 7.87
N ASP A 202 4.91 -6.96 7.44
CA ASP A 202 6.19 -6.36 7.82
C ASP A 202 6.36 -4.99 7.16
N ALA A 203 5.92 -4.86 5.90
CA ALA A 203 5.86 -3.60 5.17
C ALA A 203 4.98 -2.58 5.90
N ALA A 204 3.74 -2.94 6.22
CA ALA A 204 2.82 -2.08 6.95
C ALA A 204 3.33 -1.76 8.37
N ASN A 205 3.95 -2.73 9.04
CA ASN A 205 4.54 -2.55 10.38
C ASN A 205 5.72 -1.56 10.38
N SER A 206 6.32 -1.27 9.24
CA SER A 206 7.34 -0.24 9.09
C SER A 206 6.78 1.17 8.99
N VAL A 207 5.46 1.33 8.75
CA VAL A 207 4.77 2.63 8.63
C VAL A 207 4.46 3.21 10.01
N THR A 208 4.57 4.53 10.15
CA THR A 208 4.27 5.28 11.39
C THR A 208 2.85 4.98 11.88
N GLY A 209 2.70 4.69 13.17
CA GLY A 209 1.41 4.50 13.82
C GLY A 209 0.67 3.20 13.49
N ILE A 210 1.24 2.33 12.65
CA ILE A 210 0.64 1.04 12.30
C ILE A 210 1.18 -0.07 13.20
N VAL A 211 0.30 -0.96 13.63
CA VAL A 211 0.62 -2.19 14.35
C VAL A 211 0.17 -3.37 13.52
N GLY A 212 1.13 -4.16 13.02
CA GLY A 212 0.85 -5.44 12.38
C GLY A 212 0.64 -6.52 13.43
N VAL A 213 -0.58 -6.99 13.55
CA VAL A 213 -0.99 -8.06 14.47
C VAL A 213 -0.97 -9.37 13.69
N LYS A 214 -0.30 -10.40 14.22
CA LYS A 214 -0.34 -11.74 13.63
C LYS A 214 -1.77 -12.28 13.72
N GLY A 215 -2.34 -12.65 12.59
CA GLY A 215 -3.64 -13.29 12.49
C GLY A 215 -3.56 -14.79 12.77
N VAL A 216 -4.44 -15.56 12.15
CA VAL A 216 -4.44 -17.02 12.21
C VAL A 216 -3.47 -17.56 11.16
N GLY A 217 -2.51 -18.37 11.57
CA GLY A 217 -1.48 -18.89 10.66
C GLY A 217 -0.69 -17.76 9.97
N PRO A 218 -0.70 -17.69 8.64
CA PRO A 218 -0.01 -16.64 7.88
C PRO A 218 -0.77 -15.31 7.85
N GLY A 219 -1.98 -15.25 8.42
CA GLY A 219 -2.85 -14.08 8.34
C GLY A 219 -2.32 -12.87 9.11
N MET A 220 -2.86 -11.72 8.78
CA MET A 220 -2.53 -10.45 9.43
C MET A 220 -3.77 -9.61 9.70
N ILE A 221 -3.67 -8.78 10.73
CA ILE A 221 -4.58 -7.68 11.02
C ILE A 221 -3.72 -6.43 11.15
N LEU A 222 -4.09 -5.36 10.47
CA LEU A 222 -3.46 -4.06 10.68
C LEU A 222 -4.31 -3.23 11.62
N SER A 223 -3.65 -2.51 12.52
CA SER A 223 -4.29 -1.61 13.47
C SER A 223 -3.58 -0.27 13.48
N SER A 224 -4.34 0.80 13.63
CA SER A 224 -3.84 2.15 13.83
C SER A 224 -4.71 2.87 14.85
N ARG A 225 -4.10 3.71 15.65
CA ARG A 225 -4.80 4.50 16.68
C ARG A 225 -5.73 3.68 17.59
N GLY A 226 -5.39 2.40 17.78
CA GLY A 226 -6.15 1.47 18.64
C GLY A 226 -7.31 0.75 17.97
N PHE A 227 -7.55 0.97 16.68
CA PHE A 227 -8.62 0.34 15.91
C PHE A 227 -8.05 -0.48 14.75
N GLN A 228 -8.75 -1.53 14.36
CA GLN A 228 -8.39 -2.32 13.19
C GLN A 228 -8.58 -1.49 11.92
N ILE A 229 -7.70 -1.67 10.94
CA ILE A 229 -7.86 -1.13 9.59
C ILE A 229 -8.60 -2.17 8.76
N ASP A 230 -9.83 -1.89 8.39
CA ASP A 230 -10.68 -2.72 7.56
C ASP A 230 -11.00 -2.10 6.19
N ALA A 231 -10.65 -0.83 5.99
CA ALA A 231 -10.75 -0.13 4.71
C ALA A 231 -9.52 -0.43 3.84
N TRP A 232 -9.68 -1.34 2.88
CA TRP A 232 -8.65 -1.74 1.93
C TRP A 232 -9.00 -1.33 0.52
N GLN A 233 -8.01 -0.85 -0.22
CA GLN A 233 -8.14 -0.47 -1.62
C GLN A 233 -7.01 -1.07 -2.43
N TYR A 234 -7.30 -1.40 -3.69
CA TYR A 234 -6.32 -1.73 -4.71
C TYR A 234 -6.50 -0.72 -5.84
N ASP A 235 -5.49 0.11 -6.09
CA ASP A 235 -5.56 1.27 -7.01
C ASP A 235 -6.79 2.17 -6.77
N GLY A 236 -7.15 2.37 -5.50
CA GLY A 236 -8.32 3.16 -5.11
C GLY A 236 -9.67 2.43 -5.15
N VAL A 237 -9.73 1.18 -5.65
CA VAL A 237 -10.96 0.37 -5.63
C VAL A 237 -11.15 -0.27 -4.27
N PRO A 238 -12.28 -0.03 -3.56
CA PRO A 238 -12.50 -0.60 -2.24
C PRO A 238 -12.76 -2.11 -2.28
N VAL A 239 -12.15 -2.82 -1.34
CA VAL A 239 -12.27 -4.28 -1.19
C VAL A 239 -12.41 -4.64 0.28
N PRO A 240 -13.43 -5.43 0.70
CA PRO A 240 -13.57 -5.85 2.09
C PRO A 240 -12.50 -6.87 2.48
N ARG A 241 -11.99 -6.79 3.72
CA ARG A 241 -10.92 -7.66 4.21
C ARG A 241 -11.08 -8.15 5.66
N ASN A 242 -12.20 -8.04 6.26
CA ASN A 242 -12.39 -8.30 7.69
C ASN A 242 -13.12 -9.61 8.04
N MET A 243 -13.26 -10.53 7.09
CA MET A 243 -14.03 -11.79 7.28
C MET A 243 -13.12 -13.01 7.47
N TYR A 244 -13.69 -14.16 7.88
CA TYR A 244 -12.94 -15.39 8.11
C TYR A 244 -12.11 -15.85 6.91
N SER A 245 -12.69 -15.81 5.73
CA SER A 245 -12.03 -16.22 4.47
C SER A 245 -10.97 -15.21 3.98
N LEU A 246 -10.77 -14.10 4.70
CA LEU A 246 -10.01 -12.99 4.19
C LEU A 246 -8.92 -12.57 5.17
N GLY A 247 -8.38 -11.52 5.17
CA GLY A 247 -7.36 -10.86 5.93
C GLY A 247 -6.76 -11.58 7.14
N ASN A 248 -7.57 -12.20 7.96
CA ASN A 248 -7.09 -12.88 9.17
C ASN A 248 -6.39 -14.22 8.89
N TRP A 249 -6.50 -14.77 7.67
CA TRP A 249 -5.95 -16.08 7.29
C TRP A 249 -4.95 -16.01 6.13
N ALA A 250 -4.76 -14.85 5.52
CA ALA A 250 -3.86 -14.66 4.40
C ALA A 250 -2.95 -13.45 4.59
N SER A 251 -1.74 -13.52 4.06
CA SER A 251 -0.83 -12.40 3.84
C SER A 251 -0.56 -12.25 2.36
N GLU A 252 -0.09 -11.10 1.93
CA GLU A 252 0.24 -10.79 0.54
C GLU A 252 1.71 -10.36 0.45
N ASP A 253 2.31 -10.64 -0.72
CA ASP A 253 3.62 -10.12 -1.07
C ASP A 253 3.52 -8.68 -1.56
N THR A 254 4.61 -7.94 -1.39
CA THR A 254 4.74 -6.57 -1.89
C THR A 254 5.35 -6.48 -3.29
N VAL A 255 5.69 -7.60 -3.92
CA VAL A 255 6.55 -7.68 -5.11
C VAL A 255 5.99 -6.95 -6.34
N PHE A 256 4.67 -6.89 -6.49
CA PHE A 256 4.02 -6.23 -7.62
C PHE A 256 3.34 -4.90 -7.26
N PHE A 257 3.59 -4.38 -6.06
CA PHE A 257 3.14 -3.03 -5.69
C PHE A 257 4.26 -2.00 -5.87
N ASP A 258 3.91 -0.86 -6.45
CA ASP A 258 4.75 0.33 -6.51
C ASP A 258 4.89 0.96 -5.12
N ARG A 259 3.79 1.07 -4.39
CA ARG A 259 3.75 1.67 -3.06
C ARG A 259 2.55 1.24 -2.25
N LEU A 260 2.65 1.48 -0.94
CA LEU A 260 1.52 1.45 -0.02
C LEU A 260 1.22 2.87 0.44
N GLU A 261 -0.03 3.29 0.31
CA GLU A 261 -0.54 4.54 0.87
C GLU A 261 -1.40 4.22 2.09
N VAL A 262 -1.13 4.85 3.22
CA VAL A 262 -1.81 4.56 4.49
C VAL A 262 -2.39 5.84 5.06
N LEU A 263 -3.72 5.90 5.13
CA LEU A 263 -4.46 6.92 5.87
C LEU A 263 -4.66 6.44 7.31
N ARG A 264 -4.34 7.25 8.29
CA ARG A 264 -4.63 6.98 9.70
C ARG A 264 -5.84 7.81 10.16
N GLY A 265 -6.76 7.17 10.87
CA GLY A 265 -8.00 7.80 11.30
C GLY A 265 -9.18 7.48 10.40
N ALA A 266 -10.31 8.17 10.58
CA ALA A 266 -11.57 7.87 9.90
C ALA A 266 -11.46 7.95 8.37
N SER A 267 -11.86 6.88 7.70
CA SER A 267 -11.84 6.74 6.23
C SER A 267 -13.25 6.80 5.60
N GLY A 268 -14.24 7.34 6.31
CA GLY A 268 -15.65 7.27 5.91
C GLY A 268 -15.96 7.84 4.53
N LEU A 269 -15.30 8.92 4.11
CA LEU A 269 -15.43 9.47 2.76
C LEU A 269 -14.97 8.47 1.68
N LEU A 270 -13.89 7.74 1.92
CA LEU A 270 -13.27 6.84 0.94
C LEU A 270 -14.03 5.53 0.77
N GLN A 271 -14.59 4.99 1.86
CA GLN A 271 -15.19 3.66 1.85
C GLN A 271 -16.64 3.64 2.41
N GLY A 272 -17.01 4.60 3.24
CA GLY A 272 -18.33 4.69 3.89
C GLY A 272 -18.38 3.92 5.19
N THR A 273 -18.52 2.59 5.12
CA THR A 273 -18.45 1.72 6.29
C THR A 273 -17.00 1.43 6.67
N GLY A 274 -16.75 1.27 7.95
CA GLY A 274 -15.48 0.78 8.43
C GLY A 274 -15.11 1.32 9.80
N SER A 275 -14.04 0.76 10.31
CA SER A 275 -13.44 1.15 11.57
C SER A 275 -12.61 2.44 11.44
N PRO A 276 -12.45 3.20 12.51
CA PRO A 276 -11.64 4.41 12.52
C PRO A 276 -10.12 4.17 12.46
N GLY A 277 -9.68 2.93 12.30
CA GLY A 277 -8.25 2.63 12.16
C GLY A 277 -7.59 3.27 10.94
N GLY A 278 -8.36 3.51 9.87
CA GLY A 278 -7.84 4.11 8.66
C GLY A 278 -8.09 3.30 7.40
N ALA A 279 -7.33 3.61 6.36
CA ALA A 279 -7.38 2.90 5.07
C ALA A 279 -5.97 2.59 4.56
N VAL A 280 -5.84 1.46 3.87
CA VAL A 280 -4.63 1.07 3.13
C VAL A 280 -4.98 0.96 1.66
N ASN A 281 -4.23 1.67 0.82
CA ASN A 281 -4.31 1.57 -0.64
C ASN A 281 -3.03 0.91 -1.17
N LEU A 282 -3.19 -0.24 -1.82
CA LEU A 282 -2.13 -0.98 -2.48
C LEU A 282 -2.09 -0.56 -3.95
N VAL A 283 -1.04 0.17 -4.34
CA VAL A 283 -0.90 0.68 -5.71
C VAL A 283 0.02 -0.24 -6.49
N ARG A 284 -0.50 -0.78 -7.59
CA ARG A 284 0.22 -1.75 -8.43
C ARG A 284 1.28 -1.07 -9.28
N LYS A 285 2.31 -1.83 -9.66
CA LYS A 285 3.24 -1.50 -10.72
C LYS A 285 2.49 -1.42 -12.06
N ARG A 286 2.88 -0.50 -12.94
CA ARG A 286 2.25 -0.28 -14.26
C ARG A 286 3.19 -0.72 -15.40
N GLY A 287 2.66 -0.78 -16.61
CA GLY A 287 3.47 -0.95 -17.83
C GLY A 287 4.53 0.14 -17.95
N GLN A 288 5.75 -0.23 -18.28
CA GLN A 288 6.89 0.68 -18.29
C GLN A 288 7.08 1.32 -19.66
N ALA A 289 7.47 2.62 -19.66
CA ALA A 289 7.73 3.36 -20.90
C ALA A 289 9.04 2.92 -21.57
N GLU A 290 10.01 2.43 -20.78
CA GLU A 290 11.29 1.93 -21.28
C GLU A 290 11.38 0.41 -21.09
N LYS A 291 12.15 -0.26 -21.95
CA LYS A 291 12.42 -1.69 -21.80
C LYS A 291 13.27 -1.91 -20.55
N THR A 292 12.79 -2.76 -19.66
CA THR A 292 13.49 -3.12 -18.44
C THR A 292 13.40 -4.62 -18.21
N LEU A 293 14.47 -5.17 -17.66
CA LEU A 293 14.53 -6.54 -17.16
C LEU A 293 15.30 -6.50 -15.84
N THR A 294 14.72 -7.05 -14.80
CA THR A 294 15.41 -7.22 -13.52
C THR A 294 15.25 -8.65 -13.05
N LEU A 295 16.37 -9.30 -12.79
CA LEU A 295 16.43 -10.60 -12.14
C LEU A 295 16.95 -10.41 -10.72
N THR A 296 16.23 -10.96 -9.73
CA THR A 296 16.63 -10.86 -8.32
C THR A 296 16.72 -12.27 -7.73
N GLY A 297 17.88 -12.61 -7.17
CA GLY A 297 18.10 -13.81 -6.37
C GLY A 297 18.22 -13.45 -4.89
N LYS A 298 17.66 -14.27 -4.01
CA LYS A 298 17.69 -14.09 -2.55
C LYS A 298 18.12 -15.38 -1.88
N ALA A 299 18.95 -15.28 -0.84
CA ALA A 299 19.30 -16.40 0.03
C ALA A 299 19.46 -15.89 1.47
N GLY A 300 18.96 -16.62 2.45
CA GLY A 300 18.96 -16.12 3.82
C GLY A 300 18.86 -17.20 4.89
N SER A 301 18.77 -16.75 6.13
CA SER A 301 18.59 -17.60 7.30
C SER A 301 17.39 -18.53 7.15
N TRP A 302 17.49 -19.71 7.78
CA TRP A 302 16.44 -20.75 7.78
C TRP A 302 16.11 -21.27 6.38
N ASP A 303 17.15 -21.59 5.61
CA ASP A 303 17.04 -22.14 4.25
C ASP A 303 16.08 -21.33 3.36
N ARG A 304 16.13 -20.01 3.47
CA ARG A 304 15.35 -19.14 2.63
C ARG A 304 16.04 -18.92 1.28
N TYR A 305 15.31 -19.23 0.21
CA TYR A 305 15.74 -19.00 -1.18
C TYR A 305 14.59 -18.38 -1.96
N GLY A 306 14.90 -17.38 -2.78
CA GLY A 306 13.91 -16.74 -3.63
C GLY A 306 14.51 -16.29 -4.95
N ALA A 307 13.66 -16.25 -5.98
CA ALA A 307 14.00 -15.74 -7.29
C ALA A 307 12.82 -14.88 -7.82
N GLN A 308 13.16 -13.74 -8.42
CA GLN A 308 12.18 -12.84 -9.03
C GLN A 308 12.64 -12.43 -10.42
N LEU A 309 11.73 -12.40 -11.36
CA LEU A 309 11.83 -11.75 -12.66
C LEU A 309 10.84 -10.60 -12.70
N ASP A 310 11.28 -9.42 -13.09
CA ASP A 310 10.45 -8.23 -13.33
C ASP A 310 10.86 -7.64 -14.67
N ALA A 311 9.99 -7.76 -15.67
CA ALA A 311 10.25 -7.31 -17.04
C ALA A 311 9.10 -6.45 -17.55
N GLY A 312 9.43 -5.38 -18.26
CA GLY A 312 8.44 -4.48 -18.83
C GLY A 312 8.99 -3.64 -19.95
N GLY A 313 8.10 -2.91 -20.62
CA GLY A 313 8.46 -1.97 -21.67
C GLY A 313 7.36 -1.75 -22.69
N PRO A 314 7.64 -0.92 -23.72
CA PRO A 314 6.76 -0.73 -24.86
C PRO A 314 6.66 -2.02 -25.68
N LEU A 315 5.43 -2.35 -26.09
CA LEU A 315 5.09 -3.53 -26.89
C LEU A 315 4.82 -3.18 -28.37
N ASN A 316 4.75 -1.88 -28.70
CA ASN A 316 4.65 -1.36 -30.06
C ASN A 316 5.69 -0.25 -30.29
N ALA A 317 5.92 0.11 -31.54
CA ALA A 317 6.94 1.08 -31.93
C ALA A 317 6.63 2.51 -31.41
N GLU A 318 5.36 2.84 -31.28
CA GLU A 318 4.88 4.15 -30.84
C GLU A 318 4.97 4.33 -29.32
N GLY A 319 5.23 3.25 -28.55
CA GLY A 319 5.26 3.27 -27.08
C GLY A 319 3.89 3.45 -26.43
N THR A 320 2.81 3.42 -27.21
CA THR A 320 1.44 3.60 -26.72
C THR A 320 0.90 2.36 -26.00
N LEU A 321 1.38 1.17 -26.36
CA LEU A 321 1.07 -0.09 -25.68
C LEU A 321 2.27 -0.50 -24.82
N ARG A 322 2.08 -0.58 -23.50
CA ARG A 322 3.12 -0.92 -22.54
C ARG A 322 2.72 -2.13 -21.72
N GLY A 323 3.68 -3.00 -21.47
CA GLY A 323 3.47 -4.22 -20.70
C GLY A 323 4.39 -4.34 -19.50
N ARG A 324 4.01 -5.20 -18.57
CA ARG A 324 4.85 -5.63 -17.47
C ARG A 324 4.48 -7.04 -17.02
N VAL A 325 5.49 -7.83 -16.66
CA VAL A 325 5.33 -9.15 -16.02
C VAL A 325 6.27 -9.22 -14.82
N VAL A 326 5.74 -9.69 -13.68
CA VAL A 326 6.52 -9.99 -12.47
C VAL A 326 6.24 -11.43 -12.08
N ILE A 327 7.29 -12.22 -11.88
CA ILE A 327 7.23 -13.60 -11.41
C ILE A 327 8.13 -13.66 -10.19
N ASP A 328 7.61 -14.15 -9.07
CA ASP A 328 8.38 -14.34 -7.83
C ASP A 328 8.11 -15.72 -7.22
N GLU A 329 9.14 -16.34 -6.72
CA GLU A 329 9.06 -17.55 -5.89
C GLU A 329 9.97 -17.38 -4.67
N ASP A 330 9.40 -17.55 -3.47
CA ASP A 330 10.11 -17.47 -2.19
C ASP A 330 9.81 -18.74 -1.38
N ARG A 331 10.84 -19.49 -1.03
CA ARG A 331 10.79 -20.71 -0.20
C ARG A 331 11.57 -20.46 1.06
N ARG A 332 11.01 -20.82 2.21
CA ARG A 332 11.67 -20.63 3.50
C ARG A 332 11.19 -21.64 4.54
N HIS A 333 12.11 -22.03 5.42
CA HIS A 333 11.79 -22.52 6.74
C HIS A 333 11.62 -21.34 7.73
N SER A 334 11.38 -21.63 8.98
CA SER A 334 11.27 -20.67 10.07
C SER A 334 12.30 -21.00 11.16
N PHE A 335 12.48 -20.07 12.10
CA PHE A 335 13.17 -20.37 13.35
C PHE A 335 12.37 -21.32 14.27
N THR A 336 11.08 -21.51 13.97
CA THR A 336 10.21 -22.46 14.64
C THR A 336 10.35 -23.82 13.94
N ASP A 337 10.60 -24.89 14.70
CA ASP A 337 10.73 -26.25 14.18
C ASP A 337 9.50 -26.63 13.36
N TYR A 338 9.69 -27.42 12.30
CA TYR A 338 8.66 -27.87 11.36
C TYR A 338 7.93 -26.79 10.57
N GLU A 339 8.10 -25.49 10.88
CA GLU A 339 7.42 -24.41 10.16
C GLU A 339 8.13 -24.10 8.83
N TRP A 340 7.36 -24.00 7.74
CA TRP A 340 7.83 -23.66 6.41
C TRP A 340 6.75 -22.95 5.60
N SER A 341 7.16 -22.19 4.58
CA SER A 341 6.26 -21.62 3.58
C SER A 341 6.94 -21.56 2.21
N ASN A 342 6.12 -21.73 1.18
CA ASN A 342 6.46 -21.53 -0.22
C ASN A 342 5.40 -20.62 -0.83
N THR A 343 5.82 -19.48 -1.36
CA THR A 343 4.95 -18.48 -1.98
C THR A 343 5.36 -18.30 -3.42
N ARG A 344 4.39 -18.30 -4.34
CA ARG A 344 4.54 -17.97 -5.74
C ARG A 344 3.61 -16.83 -6.10
N SER A 345 4.17 -15.79 -6.71
CA SER A 345 3.42 -14.62 -7.16
C SER A 345 3.65 -14.39 -8.65
N LEU A 346 2.56 -14.28 -9.39
CA LEU A 346 2.53 -13.94 -10.81
C LEU A 346 1.74 -12.64 -10.97
N TYR A 347 2.28 -11.71 -11.74
CA TYR A 347 1.61 -10.47 -12.07
C TYR A 347 1.85 -10.11 -13.52
N ALA A 348 0.81 -9.65 -14.22
CA ALA A 348 0.94 -9.05 -15.54
C ALA A 348 0.03 -7.81 -15.65
N ALA A 349 0.51 -6.80 -16.35
CA ALA A 349 -0.23 -5.58 -16.66
C ALA A 349 0.01 -5.15 -18.09
N LEU A 350 -1.03 -4.56 -18.68
CA LEU A 350 -1.00 -3.87 -19.98
C LEU A 350 -1.64 -2.51 -19.81
N ASP A 351 -0.98 -1.48 -20.31
CA ASP A 351 -1.48 -0.11 -20.39
C ASP A 351 -1.46 0.33 -21.85
N TYR A 352 -2.61 0.78 -22.35
CA TYR A 352 -2.77 1.20 -23.74
C TYR A 352 -3.33 2.62 -23.82
N ASP A 353 -2.55 3.52 -24.39
CA ASP A 353 -2.97 4.88 -24.70
C ASP A 353 -3.77 4.86 -25.99
N LEU A 354 -5.11 4.87 -25.86
CA LEU A 354 -6.04 4.95 -26.99
C LEU A 354 -5.93 6.31 -27.70
N SER A 355 -5.57 7.34 -26.95
CA SER A 355 -5.28 8.69 -27.40
C SER A 355 -4.34 9.37 -26.41
N PRO A 356 -3.78 10.55 -26.69
CA PRO A 356 -2.99 11.31 -25.71
C PRO A 356 -3.75 11.61 -24.39
N ASP A 357 -5.08 11.55 -24.42
CA ASP A 357 -5.96 11.87 -23.30
C ASP A 357 -6.66 10.64 -22.69
N THR A 358 -6.49 9.45 -23.27
CA THR A 358 -7.22 8.25 -22.83
C THR A 358 -6.29 7.06 -22.70
N THR A 359 -6.13 6.57 -21.48
CA THR A 359 -5.38 5.33 -21.19
C THR A 359 -6.32 4.28 -20.62
N VAL A 360 -6.24 3.06 -21.15
CA VAL A 360 -6.91 1.87 -20.61
C VAL A 360 -5.86 0.93 -20.02
N GLY A 361 -6.09 0.45 -18.83
CA GLY A 361 -5.23 -0.51 -18.15
C GLY A 361 -5.97 -1.81 -17.86
N ILE A 362 -5.32 -2.94 -18.05
CA ILE A 362 -5.77 -4.25 -17.58
C ILE A 362 -4.63 -4.94 -16.85
N GLY A 363 -4.97 -5.79 -15.89
CA GLY A 363 -3.95 -6.55 -15.17
C GLY A 363 -4.51 -7.80 -14.52
N VAL A 364 -3.61 -8.70 -14.19
CA VAL A 364 -3.90 -9.92 -13.44
C VAL A 364 -2.80 -10.19 -12.44
N SER A 365 -3.18 -10.60 -11.24
CA SER A 365 -2.24 -11.17 -10.26
C SER A 365 -2.74 -12.53 -9.79
N ASN A 366 -1.80 -13.44 -9.53
CA ASN A 366 -2.06 -14.71 -8.86
C ASN A 366 -1.00 -14.88 -7.77
N ALA A 367 -1.45 -15.16 -6.55
CA ALA A 367 -0.61 -15.52 -5.42
C ALA A 367 -1.03 -16.90 -4.91
N ASP A 368 -0.08 -17.83 -4.80
CA ASP A 368 -0.25 -19.18 -4.25
C ASP A 368 0.75 -19.36 -3.11
N MET A 369 0.25 -19.56 -1.89
CA MET A 369 1.06 -19.82 -0.71
C MET A 369 0.69 -21.19 -0.14
N LYS A 370 1.70 -22.02 0.09
CA LYS A 370 1.59 -23.31 0.80
C LYS A 370 2.57 -23.32 1.95
N GLY A 371 2.14 -23.90 3.08
CA GLY A 371 3.01 -23.96 4.22
C GLY A 371 2.47 -24.75 5.41
N ARG A 372 3.30 -24.78 6.42
CA ARG A 372 2.97 -25.28 7.77
C ARG A 372 3.23 -24.17 8.76
N PRO A 373 2.32 -23.18 8.86
CA PRO A 373 2.48 -22.09 9.82
C PRO A 373 2.15 -22.57 11.23
N MET A 374 2.80 -21.97 12.23
CA MET A 374 2.31 -22.04 13.60
C MET A 374 0.99 -21.26 13.67
N LEU A 375 -0.12 -21.95 13.92
CA LEU A 375 -1.45 -21.38 13.81
C LEU A 375 -1.72 -20.28 14.84
N ARG A 376 -1.27 -20.52 16.07
CA ARG A 376 -1.37 -19.61 17.23
C ARG A 376 -0.03 -19.57 17.94
N GLY A 377 0.17 -18.60 18.80
CA GLY A 377 1.33 -18.53 19.70
C GLY A 377 1.25 -19.50 20.86
N PHE A 378 2.16 -19.36 21.80
CA PHE A 378 2.25 -20.19 22.99
C PHE A 378 1.15 -19.86 24.00
N PRO A 379 0.64 -20.89 24.73
CA PRO A 379 -0.18 -20.66 25.92
C PRO A 379 0.64 -20.01 27.06
N ARG A 380 -0.04 -19.64 28.11
CA ARG A 380 0.55 -19.12 29.36
C ARG A 380 0.03 -19.91 30.55
N TYR A 381 0.68 -19.74 31.70
CA TYR A 381 0.09 -20.13 32.98
C TYR A 381 -1.18 -19.31 33.27
N PRO A 382 -2.12 -19.85 34.09
CA PRO A 382 -3.39 -19.15 34.41
C PRO A 382 -3.21 -17.76 34.98
N ASP A 383 -2.10 -17.52 35.71
CA ASP A 383 -1.74 -16.20 36.26
C ASP A 383 -1.11 -15.23 35.22
N GLY A 384 -1.04 -15.64 33.96
CA GLY A 384 -0.48 -14.87 32.85
C GLY A 384 1.05 -14.90 32.74
N ARG A 385 1.75 -15.64 33.61
CA ARG A 385 3.21 -15.82 33.49
C ARG A 385 3.56 -16.56 32.21
N ASP A 386 4.70 -16.17 31.64
CA ASP A 386 5.30 -16.83 30.47
C ASP A 386 5.87 -18.19 30.88
N ILE A 387 5.63 -19.21 30.09
CA ILE A 387 6.19 -20.57 30.28
C ILE A 387 7.70 -20.58 30.01
N GLY A 388 8.22 -19.64 29.22
CA GLY A 388 9.64 -19.51 28.94
C GLY A 388 10.18 -20.48 27.90
N LEU A 389 9.35 -21.05 27.02
CA LEU A 389 9.73 -22.01 26.01
C LEU A 389 10.82 -21.47 25.06
N PRO A 390 11.68 -22.33 24.50
CA PRO A 390 12.55 -21.97 23.39
C PRO A 390 11.77 -21.38 22.22
N ARG A 391 12.40 -20.44 21.46
CA ARG A 391 11.77 -19.81 20.28
C ARG A 391 11.45 -20.82 19.18
N SER A 392 12.16 -21.93 19.13
CA SER A 392 12.01 -22.96 18.10
C SER A 392 10.82 -23.91 18.32
N VAL A 393 10.20 -23.88 19.49
CA VAL A 393 9.08 -24.81 19.80
C VAL A 393 7.91 -24.60 18.87
N PHE A 394 7.43 -25.68 18.27
CA PHE A 394 6.23 -25.73 17.45
C PHE A 394 5.09 -26.38 18.26
N THR A 395 3.92 -25.77 18.33
CA THR A 395 2.79 -26.29 19.12
C THR A 395 1.78 -27.09 18.30
N GLY A 396 2.12 -27.41 17.06
CA GLY A 396 1.28 -28.13 16.11
C GLY A 396 1.76 -29.54 15.81
N ALA A 397 1.09 -30.19 14.87
CA ALA A 397 1.45 -31.50 14.33
C ALA A 397 2.19 -31.38 13.00
N VAL A 398 3.04 -32.37 12.68
CA VAL A 398 3.84 -32.39 11.43
C VAL A 398 2.98 -32.44 10.16
N TRP A 399 1.73 -32.88 10.27
CA TRP A 399 0.78 -32.89 9.17
C TRP A 399 -0.01 -31.55 8.99
N ASN A 400 0.20 -30.57 9.86
CA ASN A 400 -0.38 -29.25 9.69
C ASN A 400 -0.05 -28.71 8.31
N HIS A 401 -1.05 -28.18 7.63
CA HIS A 401 -0.92 -27.64 6.28
C HIS A 401 -1.90 -26.48 6.04
N THR A 402 -1.41 -25.47 5.38
CA THR A 402 -2.23 -24.34 4.89
C THR A 402 -1.90 -24.09 3.42
N SER A 403 -2.93 -23.87 2.62
CA SER A 403 -2.82 -23.40 1.23
C SER A 403 -3.76 -22.23 1.02
N VAL A 404 -3.24 -21.14 0.48
CA VAL A 404 -3.99 -19.93 0.13
C VAL A 404 -3.71 -19.61 -1.33
N GLU A 405 -4.76 -19.56 -2.15
CA GLU A 405 -4.69 -19.14 -3.55
C GLU A 405 -5.54 -17.88 -3.74
N GLN A 406 -4.97 -16.83 -4.32
CA GLN A 406 -5.67 -15.60 -4.63
C GLN A 406 -5.42 -15.22 -6.09
N THR A 407 -6.48 -15.03 -6.86
CA THR A 407 -6.40 -14.50 -8.23
C THR A 407 -7.20 -13.22 -8.33
N THR A 408 -6.59 -12.16 -8.84
CA THR A 408 -7.23 -10.86 -9.00
C THR A 408 -7.11 -10.37 -10.43
N LEU A 409 -8.23 -9.91 -10.99
CA LEU A 409 -8.30 -9.21 -12.28
C LEU A 409 -8.53 -7.73 -12.00
N TYR A 410 -7.86 -6.89 -12.77
CA TYR A 410 -7.93 -5.44 -12.69
C TYR A 410 -8.27 -4.85 -14.05
N ALA A 411 -9.10 -3.82 -14.07
CA ALA A 411 -9.37 -3.02 -15.24
C ALA A 411 -9.52 -1.55 -14.84
N ASP A 412 -8.95 -0.65 -15.59
CA ASP A 412 -9.10 0.78 -15.35
C ASP A 412 -9.08 1.58 -16.66
N LEU A 413 -9.72 2.74 -16.62
CA LEU A 413 -9.76 3.73 -17.68
C LEU A 413 -9.51 5.10 -17.04
N ALA A 414 -8.57 5.84 -17.60
CA ALA A 414 -8.34 7.24 -17.29
C ALA A 414 -8.57 8.08 -18.55
N HIS A 415 -9.38 9.13 -18.42
CA HIS A 415 -9.65 10.04 -19.53
C HIS A 415 -9.55 11.50 -19.07
N ARG A 416 -8.81 12.30 -19.81
CA ARG A 416 -8.66 13.74 -19.63
C ARG A 416 -9.51 14.46 -20.67
N PHE A 417 -10.64 15.03 -20.25
CA PHE A 417 -11.50 15.84 -21.15
C PHE A 417 -10.80 17.14 -21.59
N ASN A 418 -10.05 17.72 -20.65
CA ASN A 418 -9.18 18.88 -20.82
C ASN A 418 -8.26 19.01 -19.59
N ASP A 419 -7.48 20.09 -19.49
CA ASP A 419 -6.52 20.28 -18.39
C ASP A 419 -7.19 20.38 -16.99
N ASN A 420 -8.49 20.67 -16.96
CA ASN A 420 -9.24 20.87 -15.73
C ASN A 420 -10.14 19.68 -15.34
N TRP A 421 -10.50 18.80 -16.27
CA TRP A 421 -11.46 17.73 -16.02
C TRP A 421 -10.91 16.36 -16.38
N LYS A 422 -10.89 15.47 -15.40
CA LYS A 422 -10.36 14.10 -15.52
C LYS A 422 -11.34 13.08 -14.97
N LEU A 423 -11.58 12.01 -15.71
CA LEU A 423 -12.37 10.85 -15.30
C LEU A 423 -11.45 9.66 -15.01
N LYS A 424 -11.69 8.97 -13.92
CA LYS A 424 -11.12 7.66 -13.64
C LYS A 424 -12.24 6.66 -13.38
N VAL A 425 -12.15 5.49 -14.02
CA VAL A 425 -13.03 4.34 -13.77
C VAL A 425 -12.15 3.14 -13.48
N SER A 426 -12.44 2.40 -12.43
CA SER A 426 -11.65 1.23 -12.04
C SER A 426 -12.55 0.10 -11.57
N ALA A 427 -12.20 -1.12 -11.93
CA ALA A 427 -12.90 -2.33 -11.54
C ALA A 427 -11.92 -3.42 -11.11
N LEU A 428 -12.37 -4.27 -10.19
CA LEU A 428 -11.59 -5.36 -9.66
C LEU A 428 -12.48 -6.59 -9.43
N GLY A 429 -11.97 -7.76 -9.81
CA GLY A 429 -12.56 -9.05 -9.46
C GLY A 429 -11.52 -9.96 -8.82
N MET A 430 -11.79 -10.42 -7.57
CA MET A 430 -10.85 -11.26 -6.81
C MET A 430 -11.52 -12.56 -6.39
N ASN A 431 -10.85 -13.68 -6.60
CA ASN A 431 -11.23 -15.00 -6.07
C ASN A 431 -10.17 -15.47 -5.10
N GLU A 432 -10.57 -15.96 -3.95
CA GLU A 432 -9.70 -16.55 -2.95
C GLU A 432 -10.15 -17.93 -2.56
N LYS A 433 -9.18 -18.82 -2.31
CA LYS A 433 -9.38 -20.13 -1.71
C LYS A 433 -8.36 -20.29 -0.60
N ASN A 434 -8.82 -20.73 0.56
CA ASN A 434 -7.99 -21.10 1.69
C ASN A 434 -8.40 -22.50 2.13
N SER A 435 -7.42 -23.40 2.23
CA SER A 435 -7.61 -24.74 2.77
C SER A 435 -6.54 -24.98 3.82
N SER A 436 -6.98 -25.30 5.04
CA SER A 436 -6.07 -25.53 6.15
C SER A 436 -6.52 -26.71 6.99
N ARG A 437 -5.56 -27.59 7.29
CA ARG A 437 -5.71 -28.65 8.30
C ARG A 437 -4.64 -28.47 9.35
N HIS A 438 -5.06 -28.40 10.60
CA HIS A 438 -4.10 -28.21 11.68
C HIS A 438 -4.61 -28.67 13.01
N GLN A 439 -3.65 -29.04 13.82
CA GLN A 439 -3.78 -29.22 15.24
C GLN A 439 -2.96 -28.17 15.96
N ARG A 440 -3.45 -27.67 17.06
CA ARG A 440 -2.75 -26.80 17.97
C ARG A 440 -3.09 -27.14 19.42
N MET A 441 -2.24 -26.76 20.33
CA MET A 441 -2.56 -26.81 21.75
C MET A 441 -3.43 -25.62 22.15
N HIS A 442 -4.36 -25.86 23.09
CA HIS A 442 -5.31 -24.88 23.59
C HIS A 442 -5.62 -25.19 25.05
N GLY A 443 -5.77 -24.17 25.89
CA GLY A 443 -6.08 -24.33 27.30
C GLY A 443 -5.07 -23.65 28.20
N ASP A 444 -5.27 -23.67 29.51
CA ASP A 444 -4.34 -23.15 30.51
C ASP A 444 -3.31 -24.23 30.85
N VAL A 445 -2.07 -23.82 31.10
CA VAL A 445 -0.96 -24.72 31.37
C VAL A 445 -0.79 -24.89 32.88
N GLU A 446 -0.89 -26.13 33.34
CA GLU A 446 -0.55 -26.49 34.74
C GLU A 446 0.99 -26.46 34.94
N ALA A 447 1.44 -26.49 36.18
CA ALA A 447 2.86 -26.40 36.54
C ALA A 447 3.72 -27.50 35.91
N ASP A 448 3.16 -28.70 35.69
CA ASP A 448 3.81 -29.84 35.07
C ASP A 448 3.72 -29.83 33.50
N GLY A 449 3.14 -28.78 32.93
CA GLY A 449 2.94 -28.64 31.49
C GLY A 449 1.65 -29.22 30.96
N SER A 450 0.86 -29.91 31.77
CA SER A 450 -0.44 -30.49 31.42
C SER A 450 -1.56 -29.41 31.37
N GLY A 451 -2.82 -29.84 31.29
CA GLY A 451 -4.00 -28.96 31.28
C GLY A 451 -4.43 -28.50 29.90
N LEU A 452 -3.69 -28.89 28.86
CA LEU A 452 -4.00 -28.47 27.48
C LEU A 452 -4.88 -29.47 26.74
N ASP A 453 -5.75 -28.93 25.89
CA ASP A 453 -6.46 -29.66 24.84
C ASP A 453 -5.71 -29.60 23.52
N PHE A 454 -5.91 -30.62 22.70
CA PHE A 454 -5.62 -30.54 21.27
C PHE A 454 -6.84 -29.99 20.53
N ALA A 455 -6.67 -28.90 19.81
CA ALA A 455 -7.69 -28.31 18.94
C ALA A 455 -7.42 -28.69 17.49
N ASP A 456 -8.19 -29.64 16.99
CA ASP A 456 -8.14 -30.13 15.61
C ASP A 456 -9.08 -29.29 14.73
N TRP A 457 -8.60 -28.82 13.58
CA TRP A 457 -9.36 -28.01 12.63
C TRP A 457 -9.11 -28.46 11.20
N ASP A 458 -10.17 -28.56 10.42
CA ASP A 458 -10.15 -28.66 8.95
C ASP A 458 -11.01 -27.53 8.40
N THR A 459 -10.43 -26.65 7.57
CA THR A 459 -11.10 -25.48 7.02
C THR A 459 -10.99 -25.46 5.49
N ALA A 460 -12.04 -25.06 4.82
CA ALA A 460 -12.07 -24.78 3.39
C ALA A 460 -12.91 -23.52 3.16
N PHE A 461 -12.23 -22.40 2.96
CA PHE A 461 -12.83 -21.09 2.74
C PHE A 461 -12.72 -20.70 1.27
N LYS A 462 -13.81 -20.21 0.70
CA LYS A 462 -13.86 -19.74 -0.68
C LYS A 462 -14.58 -18.40 -0.73
N SER A 463 -13.95 -17.40 -1.30
CA SER A 463 -14.58 -16.09 -1.45
C SER A 463 -14.43 -15.51 -2.84
N ARG A 464 -15.37 -14.66 -3.19
CA ARG A 464 -15.35 -13.81 -4.38
C ARG A 464 -15.62 -12.37 -3.96
N LYS A 465 -14.77 -11.46 -4.42
CA LYS A 465 -14.92 -10.01 -4.23
C LYS A 465 -15.05 -9.34 -5.59
N THR A 466 -15.89 -8.32 -5.65
CA THR A 466 -16.00 -7.44 -6.81
C THR A 466 -15.99 -6.02 -6.29
N GLY A 467 -15.12 -5.19 -6.83
CA GLY A 467 -15.00 -3.77 -6.54
C GLY A 467 -15.17 -2.95 -7.83
N PHE A 468 -15.78 -1.79 -7.68
CA PHE A 468 -15.90 -0.78 -8.73
C PHE A 468 -15.81 0.59 -8.10
N ASP A 469 -15.10 1.50 -8.76
CA ASP A 469 -15.02 2.89 -8.37
C ASP A 469 -14.91 3.77 -9.63
N ALA A 470 -15.72 4.82 -9.69
CA ALA A 470 -15.65 5.81 -10.75
C ALA A 470 -15.74 7.21 -10.15
N TYR A 471 -14.86 8.11 -10.58
CA TYR A 471 -14.88 9.50 -10.14
C TYR A 471 -14.43 10.48 -11.22
N LEU A 472 -14.99 11.67 -11.13
CA LEU A 472 -14.66 12.85 -11.93
C LEU A 472 -13.98 13.87 -11.03
N ASN A 473 -12.78 14.31 -11.41
CA ASN A 473 -12.10 15.46 -10.81
C ASN A 473 -12.27 16.66 -11.72
N GLY A 474 -12.60 17.82 -11.14
CA GLY A 474 -12.78 19.07 -11.86
C GLY A 474 -12.13 20.25 -11.16
N ARG A 475 -11.57 21.18 -11.94
CA ARG A 475 -11.05 22.46 -11.46
C ARG A 475 -11.78 23.58 -12.22
N PHE A 476 -12.16 24.61 -11.53
CA PHE A 476 -12.81 25.77 -12.15
C PHE A 476 -12.61 27.02 -11.28
N GLU A 477 -12.77 28.17 -11.89
CA GLU A 477 -12.79 29.46 -11.21
C GLU A 477 -14.21 29.99 -11.13
N ALA A 478 -14.62 30.41 -9.94
CA ALA A 478 -15.88 31.06 -9.68
C ALA A 478 -15.74 32.02 -8.48
N LEU A 479 -16.46 33.10 -8.46
CA LEU A 479 -16.43 34.13 -7.39
C LEU A 479 -14.99 34.60 -7.08
N SER A 480 -14.14 34.72 -8.10
CA SER A 480 -12.72 35.07 -8.00
C SER A 480 -11.90 34.09 -7.14
N MET A 481 -12.36 32.86 -6.99
CA MET A 481 -11.72 31.80 -6.24
C MET A 481 -11.48 30.56 -7.10
N GLN A 482 -10.42 29.81 -6.83
CA GLN A 482 -10.17 28.51 -7.41
C GLN A 482 -10.93 27.43 -6.65
N HIS A 483 -11.60 26.58 -7.39
CA HIS A 483 -12.37 25.46 -6.86
C HIS A 483 -11.87 24.14 -7.46
N GLU A 484 -11.81 23.11 -6.63
CA GLU A 484 -11.62 21.74 -7.07
C GLU A 484 -12.79 20.89 -6.57
N VAL A 485 -13.35 20.05 -7.42
CA VAL A 485 -14.42 19.13 -7.07
C VAL A 485 -14.00 17.71 -7.42
N THR A 486 -14.40 16.77 -6.56
CA THR A 486 -14.36 15.33 -6.85
C THR A 486 -15.75 14.79 -6.62
N ILE A 487 -16.34 14.13 -7.61
CA ILE A 487 -17.63 13.46 -7.48
C ILE A 487 -17.44 12.02 -7.97
N GLY A 488 -17.92 11.05 -7.19
CA GLY A 488 -17.75 9.66 -7.57
C GLY A 488 -18.77 8.72 -6.96
N ALA A 489 -18.74 7.49 -7.44
CA ALA A 489 -19.55 6.39 -6.95
C ALA A 489 -18.71 5.12 -6.83
N SER A 490 -18.99 4.32 -5.82
CA SER A 490 -18.32 3.04 -5.63
C SER A 490 -19.32 1.92 -5.32
N TYR A 491 -18.93 0.72 -5.68
CA TYR A 491 -19.63 -0.51 -5.36
C TYR A 491 -18.64 -1.59 -4.95
N MET A 492 -18.98 -2.35 -3.92
CA MET A 492 -18.26 -3.57 -3.59
C MET A 492 -19.21 -4.68 -3.18
N LYS A 493 -18.85 -5.91 -3.54
CA LYS A 493 -19.55 -7.12 -3.17
C LYS A 493 -18.58 -8.17 -2.67
N PHE A 494 -18.94 -8.83 -1.58
CA PHE A 494 -18.24 -9.96 -1.02
C PHE A 494 -19.19 -11.13 -0.90
N LEU A 495 -18.79 -12.27 -1.44
CA LEU A 495 -19.48 -13.55 -1.28
C LEU A 495 -18.49 -14.56 -0.71
N SER A 496 -18.87 -15.29 0.33
CA SER A 496 -18.12 -16.45 0.77
C SER A 496 -18.97 -17.70 0.87
N ASN A 497 -18.33 -18.85 0.70
CA ASN A 497 -18.85 -20.15 1.02
C ASN A 497 -17.76 -20.89 1.79
N ASP A 498 -17.91 -20.89 3.09
CA ASP A 498 -16.92 -21.41 4.00
C ASP A 498 -17.40 -22.73 4.59
N ARG A 499 -16.45 -23.59 4.93
CA ARG A 499 -16.73 -24.86 5.62
C ARG A 499 -15.59 -25.12 6.59
N TYR A 500 -15.92 -25.50 7.81
CA TYR A 500 -14.94 -26.01 8.73
C TYR A 500 -15.52 -27.09 9.67
N ALA A 501 -14.63 -27.94 10.17
CA ALA A 501 -14.89 -28.81 11.29
C ALA A 501 -13.85 -28.54 12.38
N ARG A 502 -14.25 -28.64 13.64
CA ARG A 502 -13.34 -28.51 14.78
C ARG A 502 -13.70 -29.48 15.89
N ARG A 503 -12.66 -29.89 16.64
CA ARG A 503 -12.79 -30.74 17.83
C ARG A 503 -11.74 -30.33 18.85
N PHE A 504 -12.09 -30.43 20.10
CA PHE A 504 -11.16 -30.34 21.23
C PHE A 504 -11.05 -31.71 21.90
N SER A 505 -9.84 -32.13 22.24
CA SER A 505 -9.57 -33.41 22.94
C SER A 505 -8.43 -33.19 23.92
N GLY A 506 -8.63 -33.68 25.15
CA GLY A 506 -7.68 -33.53 26.25
C GLY A 506 -6.36 -34.25 26.07
N GLY A 507 -5.46 -34.11 27.07
CA GLY A 507 -4.21 -34.84 27.17
C GLY A 507 -2.99 -34.13 26.55
N GLY A 508 -3.08 -32.82 26.26
CA GLY A 508 -1.92 -32.03 25.83
C GLY A 508 -0.98 -31.69 26.98
N ASN A 509 0.34 -31.84 26.73
CA ASN A 509 1.39 -31.37 27.63
C ASN A 509 2.39 -30.53 26.82
N ILE A 510 2.63 -29.26 27.25
CA ILE A 510 3.48 -28.32 26.50
C ILE A 510 4.97 -28.67 26.60
N PHE A 511 5.38 -29.40 27.61
CA PHE A 511 6.77 -29.88 27.79
C PHE A 511 7.03 -31.24 27.10
N ALA A 512 5.96 -31.92 26.61
CA ALA A 512 6.04 -33.20 25.92
C ALA A 512 5.07 -33.23 24.73
N ILE A 513 5.37 -32.40 23.71
CA ILE A 513 4.47 -32.22 22.56
C ILE A 513 4.59 -33.42 21.63
N ASP A 514 3.49 -34.15 21.42
CA ASP A 514 3.42 -35.19 20.39
C ASP A 514 3.06 -34.56 19.02
N HIS A 515 4.09 -34.33 18.20
CA HIS A 515 3.93 -33.79 16.86
C HIS A 515 3.42 -34.80 15.83
N TYR A 516 3.44 -36.09 16.16
CA TYR A 516 3.13 -37.19 15.25
C TYR A 516 1.75 -37.83 15.47
N ARG A 517 0.87 -37.17 16.21
CA ARG A 517 -0.52 -37.61 16.38
C ARG A 517 -1.16 -37.88 15.01
N PRO A 518 -2.11 -38.85 14.92
CA PRO A 518 -2.75 -39.19 13.66
C PRO A 518 -3.37 -37.97 12.96
N PRO A 519 -3.18 -37.83 11.62
CA PRO A 519 -3.75 -36.72 10.86
C PRO A 519 -5.25 -36.67 10.97
N GLN A 520 -5.78 -35.47 11.20
CA GLN A 520 -7.22 -35.20 11.25
C GLN A 520 -7.67 -34.50 9.95
N ASN A 521 -8.85 -34.85 9.50
CA ASN A 521 -9.54 -34.17 8.40
C ASN A 521 -11.01 -33.94 8.76
N TYR A 522 -11.77 -33.30 7.89
CA TYR A 522 -13.17 -32.97 8.12
C TYR A 522 -14.00 -34.19 8.59
N GLN A 523 -13.84 -35.32 7.92
CA GLN A 523 -14.61 -36.54 8.25
C GLN A 523 -14.17 -37.18 9.57
N THR A 524 -12.85 -37.27 9.82
CA THR A 524 -12.35 -37.87 11.07
C THR A 524 -12.69 -37.00 12.28
N ILE A 525 -12.68 -35.67 12.11
CA ILE A 525 -13.12 -34.73 13.16
C ILE A 525 -14.57 -34.94 13.51
N LEU A 526 -15.47 -35.09 12.51
CA LEU A 526 -16.89 -35.32 12.75
C LEU A 526 -17.17 -36.70 13.33
N ALA A 527 -16.54 -37.75 12.82
CA ALA A 527 -16.66 -39.09 13.34
C ALA A 527 -16.27 -39.20 14.82
N ALA A 528 -15.33 -38.34 15.26
CA ALA A 528 -14.92 -38.27 16.65
C ALA A 528 -15.75 -37.27 17.51
N GLY A 529 -16.96 -36.90 17.07
CA GLY A 529 -17.87 -36.02 17.80
C GLY A 529 -17.55 -34.51 17.68
N GLY A 530 -16.73 -34.12 16.70
CA GLY A 530 -16.43 -32.70 16.40
C GLY A 530 -17.65 -31.97 15.81
N ARG A 531 -17.56 -30.64 15.80
CA ARG A 531 -18.63 -29.75 15.28
C ARG A 531 -18.27 -29.26 13.88
N ALA A 532 -19.26 -29.29 12.98
CA ALA A 532 -19.18 -28.68 11.66
C ALA A 532 -19.83 -27.28 11.64
N SER A 533 -19.38 -26.45 10.72
CA SER A 533 -20.06 -25.21 10.36
C SER A 533 -19.81 -24.88 8.89
N ASP A 534 -20.82 -24.32 8.25
CA ASP A 534 -20.81 -23.91 6.84
C ASP A 534 -21.27 -22.45 6.66
N PRO A 535 -20.52 -21.48 7.21
CA PRO A 535 -20.89 -20.09 7.11
C PRO A 535 -20.87 -19.59 5.66
N HIS A 536 -21.86 -18.79 5.34
CA HIS A 536 -21.99 -18.10 4.07
C HIS A 536 -22.24 -16.61 4.32
N TYR A 537 -21.47 -15.77 3.65
CA TYR A 537 -21.61 -14.32 3.68
C TYR A 537 -22.01 -13.79 2.31
N ASP A 538 -22.99 -12.88 2.23
CA ASP A 538 -23.27 -11.99 1.10
C ASP A 538 -23.29 -10.56 1.63
N VAL A 539 -22.23 -9.82 1.37
CA VAL A 539 -22.07 -8.44 1.83
C VAL A 539 -21.99 -7.54 0.60
N ARG A 540 -22.80 -6.49 0.58
CA ARG A 540 -22.82 -5.51 -0.50
C ARG A 540 -22.76 -4.11 0.09
N GLN A 541 -21.96 -3.27 -0.52
CA GLN A 541 -21.88 -1.86 -0.19
C GLN A 541 -21.84 -1.05 -1.47
N LYS A 542 -22.58 0.04 -1.50
CA LYS A 542 -22.53 1.06 -2.55
C LYS A 542 -22.54 2.44 -1.92
N GLY A 543 -22.02 3.42 -2.62
CA GLY A 543 -22.05 4.80 -2.14
C GLY A 543 -21.77 5.80 -3.24
N ILE A 544 -22.29 6.99 -3.03
CA ILE A 544 -22.00 8.18 -3.82
C ILE A 544 -21.25 9.13 -2.89
N TYR A 545 -20.18 9.72 -3.37
CA TYR A 545 -19.36 10.62 -2.57
C TYR A 545 -18.95 11.85 -3.36
N GLY A 546 -18.64 12.91 -2.65
CA GLY A 546 -18.11 14.12 -3.25
C GLY A 546 -17.29 14.94 -2.26
N THR A 547 -16.33 15.69 -2.79
CA THR A 547 -15.58 16.72 -2.09
C THR A 547 -15.56 18.00 -2.91
N TRP A 548 -15.64 19.11 -2.21
CA TRP A 548 -15.44 20.44 -2.76
C TRP A 548 -14.34 21.14 -1.97
N ARG A 549 -13.32 21.61 -2.67
CA ARG A 549 -12.22 22.42 -2.15
C ARG A 549 -12.34 23.83 -2.72
N ALA A 550 -12.32 24.81 -1.86
CA ALA A 550 -12.36 26.22 -2.25
C ALA A 550 -11.17 26.96 -1.66
N LYS A 551 -10.42 27.65 -2.50
CA LYS A 551 -9.33 28.53 -2.08
C LYS A 551 -9.94 29.87 -1.67
N LEU A 552 -10.33 29.97 -0.39
CA LEU A 552 -11.04 31.14 0.16
C LEU A 552 -10.16 32.39 0.20
N ALA A 553 -8.85 32.21 0.34
CA ALA A 553 -7.83 33.24 0.27
C ALA A 553 -6.50 32.57 -0.17
N GLU A 554 -5.49 33.36 -0.57
CA GLU A 554 -4.18 32.80 -0.95
C GLU A 554 -3.64 31.75 0.05
N PRO A 555 -3.65 31.99 1.40
CA PRO A 555 -3.16 30.98 2.32
C PRO A 555 -4.22 29.96 2.77
N LEU A 556 -5.52 30.18 2.51
CA LEU A 556 -6.61 29.42 3.14
C LEU A 556 -7.44 28.61 2.15
N THR A 557 -7.42 27.29 2.29
CA THR A 557 -8.29 26.36 1.56
C THR A 557 -9.28 25.69 2.50
N ALA A 558 -10.57 25.78 2.21
CA ALA A 558 -11.63 25.02 2.86
C ALA A 558 -11.98 23.78 2.05
N ILE A 559 -12.29 22.69 2.72
CA ILE A 559 -12.67 21.41 2.12
C ILE A 559 -13.94 20.94 2.81
N VAL A 560 -14.97 20.64 2.02
CA VAL A 560 -16.21 20.02 2.50
C VAL A 560 -16.48 18.79 1.65
N GLY A 561 -16.86 17.71 2.28
CA GLY A 561 -17.20 16.49 1.58
C GLY A 561 -18.26 15.69 2.32
N ALA A 562 -18.91 14.80 1.61
CA ALA A 562 -19.83 13.85 2.18
C ALA A 562 -19.87 12.58 1.32
N ARG A 563 -20.25 11.50 1.98
CA ARG A 563 -20.59 10.24 1.32
C ARG A 563 -21.94 9.76 1.83
N VAL A 564 -22.78 9.28 0.91
CA VAL A 564 -24.03 8.60 1.21
C VAL A 564 -23.84 7.13 0.90
N SER A 565 -24.09 6.25 1.86
CA SER A 565 -23.78 4.82 1.78
C SER A 565 -25.00 3.95 2.01
N TRP A 566 -25.03 2.82 1.32
CA TRP A 566 -25.98 1.72 1.52
C TRP A 566 -25.19 0.46 1.78
N TYR A 567 -25.60 -0.31 2.77
CA TYR A 567 -24.93 -1.54 3.22
C TYR A 567 -25.96 -2.63 3.43
N ASP A 568 -25.76 -3.78 2.79
CA ASP A 568 -26.57 -5.00 2.95
C ASP A 568 -25.63 -6.13 3.39
N TYR A 569 -25.96 -6.79 4.48
CA TYR A 569 -25.24 -7.92 5.04
C TYR A 569 -26.20 -9.09 5.26
N LEU A 570 -25.81 -10.25 4.75
CA LEU A 570 -26.44 -11.52 5.03
C LEU A 570 -25.37 -12.50 5.50
N TYR A 571 -25.61 -13.10 6.65
CA TYR A 571 -24.85 -14.22 7.18
C TYR A 571 -25.78 -15.40 7.42
N THR A 572 -25.39 -16.60 6.99
CA THR A 572 -26.12 -17.83 7.24
C THR A 572 -25.17 -18.97 7.61
N VAL A 573 -25.61 -19.84 8.52
CA VAL A 573 -24.96 -21.12 8.80
C VAL A 573 -26.04 -22.20 8.67
N ARG A 574 -26.06 -22.90 7.55
CA ARG A 574 -27.14 -23.84 7.23
C ARG A 574 -27.20 -25.02 8.20
N ALA A 575 -26.03 -25.53 8.58
CA ALA A 575 -25.94 -26.66 9.52
C ALA A 575 -26.54 -26.37 10.90
N GLN A 576 -26.74 -25.06 11.24
CA GLN A 576 -27.24 -24.63 12.54
C GLN A 576 -28.53 -23.79 12.43
N ASP A 577 -29.08 -23.64 11.23
CA ASP A 577 -30.25 -22.80 10.91
C ASP A 577 -30.11 -21.34 11.37
N ILE A 578 -28.86 -20.81 11.34
CA ILE A 578 -28.56 -19.44 11.74
C ILE A 578 -28.73 -18.55 10.52
N ARG A 579 -29.46 -17.45 10.70
CA ARG A 579 -29.57 -16.36 9.72
C ARG A 579 -29.52 -15.00 10.40
N SER A 580 -28.57 -14.16 9.98
CA SER A 580 -28.44 -12.77 10.42
C SER A 580 -28.43 -11.82 9.22
N THR A 581 -29.18 -10.73 9.32
CA THR A 581 -29.25 -9.71 8.28
C THR A 581 -29.09 -8.34 8.90
N VAL A 582 -28.27 -7.50 8.26
CA VAL A 582 -28.15 -6.08 8.62
C VAL A 582 -28.32 -5.25 7.36
N LYS A 583 -29.13 -4.23 7.43
CA LYS A 583 -29.36 -3.29 6.33
C LYS A 583 -29.26 -1.86 6.83
N THR A 584 -28.41 -1.07 6.20
CA THR A 584 -28.28 0.37 6.43
C THR A 584 -28.53 1.09 5.12
N SER A 585 -29.36 2.15 5.14
CA SER A 585 -29.79 2.81 3.93
C SER A 585 -29.63 4.31 4.07
N GLY A 586 -28.84 4.92 3.17
CA GLY A 586 -28.67 6.35 3.09
C GLY A 586 -27.86 6.98 4.24
N GLU A 587 -26.93 6.23 4.84
CA GLU A 587 -26.07 6.75 5.90
C GLU A 587 -25.11 7.78 5.35
N VAL A 588 -25.08 8.95 5.99
CA VAL A 588 -24.25 10.10 5.58
C VAL A 588 -23.03 10.20 6.46
N THR A 589 -21.85 10.18 5.84
CA THR A 589 -20.57 10.41 6.52
C THR A 589 -19.97 11.74 6.04
N PRO A 590 -20.01 12.79 6.88
CA PRO A 590 -19.48 14.10 6.55
C PRO A 590 -17.94 14.15 6.71
N TYR A 591 -17.35 15.08 5.97
CA TYR A 591 -15.95 15.43 6.04
C TYR A 591 -15.79 16.95 5.92
N VAL A 592 -15.01 17.55 6.82
CA VAL A 592 -14.67 18.98 6.78
C VAL A 592 -13.17 19.12 7.06
N GLY A 593 -12.51 19.95 6.28
CA GLY A 593 -11.10 20.27 6.46
C GLY A 593 -10.80 21.74 6.19
N LEU A 594 -9.82 22.27 6.88
CA LEU A 594 -9.20 23.55 6.63
C LEU A 594 -7.71 23.35 6.48
N VAL A 595 -7.11 23.93 5.45
CA VAL A 595 -5.67 23.96 5.24
C VAL A 595 -5.24 25.41 5.12
N TYR A 596 -4.29 25.82 5.96
CA TYR A 596 -3.71 27.16 5.95
C TYR A 596 -2.24 27.07 5.56
N ALA A 597 -1.88 27.58 4.40
CA ALA A 597 -0.51 27.66 3.94
C ALA A 597 0.25 28.73 4.75
N LEU A 598 1.10 28.29 5.67
CA LEU A 598 1.97 29.17 6.45
C LEU A 598 3.02 29.85 5.55
N ASN A 599 3.51 29.10 4.56
CA ASN A 599 4.35 29.54 3.47
C ASN A 599 4.37 28.48 2.34
N LYS A 600 5.24 28.61 1.35
CA LYS A 600 5.35 27.65 0.23
C LYS A 600 5.67 26.22 0.67
N GLN A 601 6.36 26.04 1.80
CA GLN A 601 6.84 24.75 2.30
C GLN A 601 5.95 24.16 3.40
N TRP A 602 5.28 24.99 4.20
CA TRP A 602 4.56 24.56 5.39
C TRP A 602 3.08 24.90 5.33
N SER A 603 2.25 23.97 5.79
CA SER A 603 0.82 24.16 6.00
C SER A 603 0.38 23.68 7.38
N ALA A 604 -0.53 24.41 8.01
CA ALA A 604 -1.29 23.95 9.16
C ALA A 604 -2.67 23.47 8.69
N TYR A 605 -3.26 22.51 9.38
CA TYR A 605 -4.58 22.00 9.06
C TYR A 605 -5.40 21.63 10.28
N ALA A 606 -6.72 21.66 10.11
CA ALA A 606 -7.67 21.08 11.03
C ALA A 606 -8.69 20.26 10.24
N SER A 607 -9.15 19.14 10.77
CA SER A 607 -10.19 18.34 10.13
C SER A 607 -11.14 17.65 11.10
N TYR A 608 -12.35 17.43 10.60
CA TYR A 608 -13.38 16.60 11.18
C TYR A 608 -13.83 15.56 10.17
N THR A 609 -13.91 14.30 10.59
CA THR A 609 -14.33 13.20 9.72
C THR A 609 -15.12 12.20 10.52
N ASP A 610 -16.25 11.77 10.00
CA ASP A 610 -17.01 10.66 10.56
C ASP A 610 -16.77 9.35 9.82
N VAL A 611 -17.11 8.26 10.48
CA VAL A 611 -17.21 6.91 9.93
C VAL A 611 -18.36 6.20 10.63
N PHE A 612 -19.00 5.27 9.94
CA PHE A 612 -19.96 4.38 10.57
C PHE A 612 -19.62 2.90 10.34
N GLU A 613 -19.97 2.06 11.31
CA GLU A 613 -19.73 0.62 11.25
C GLU A 613 -21.05 -0.09 11.62
N PRO A 614 -21.68 -0.83 10.68
CA PRO A 614 -22.86 -1.64 10.97
C PRO A 614 -22.54 -2.75 11.98
N GLN A 615 -23.46 -3.02 12.90
CA GLN A 615 -23.34 -4.04 13.92
C GLN A 615 -24.26 -5.21 13.62
N THR A 616 -23.83 -6.42 13.96
CA THR A 616 -24.57 -7.68 13.71
C THR A 616 -25.29 -8.19 14.94
N GLU A 617 -25.01 -7.61 16.10
CA GLU A 617 -25.65 -7.92 17.38
C GLU A 617 -27.11 -7.42 17.40
N ARG A 618 -27.92 -8.00 18.31
CA ARG A 618 -29.36 -7.73 18.42
C ARG A 618 -29.76 -7.34 19.83
N THR A 619 -30.84 -6.55 19.90
CA THR A 619 -31.52 -6.24 21.16
C THR A 619 -32.37 -7.44 21.60
N ALA A 620 -32.88 -7.41 22.82
CA ALA A 620 -33.85 -8.39 23.36
C ALA A 620 -35.17 -8.46 22.56
N ALA A 621 -35.54 -7.38 21.87
CA ALA A 621 -36.67 -7.35 20.96
C ALA A 621 -36.39 -7.97 19.61
N GLY A 622 -35.15 -8.41 19.33
CA GLY A 622 -34.70 -8.96 18.06
C GLY A 622 -34.30 -7.91 17.03
N ASP A 623 -34.35 -6.64 17.34
CA ASP A 623 -33.96 -5.55 16.44
C ASP A 623 -32.43 -5.50 16.30
N GLY A 624 -31.94 -5.12 15.12
CA GLY A 624 -30.53 -4.81 14.93
C GLY A 624 -30.12 -3.56 15.71
N LEU A 625 -28.87 -3.54 16.17
CA LEU A 625 -28.32 -2.38 16.84
C LEU A 625 -28.12 -1.19 15.90
N LYS A 626 -28.15 0.03 16.44
CA LYS A 626 -27.73 1.24 15.71
C LYS A 626 -26.30 1.06 15.24
N PRO A 627 -25.92 1.53 14.04
CA PRO A 627 -24.52 1.54 13.63
C PRO A 627 -23.64 2.25 14.66
N ILE A 628 -22.42 1.76 14.81
CA ILE A 628 -21.38 2.49 15.53
C ILE A 628 -21.06 3.75 14.73
N ILE A 629 -20.96 4.89 15.41
CA ILE A 629 -20.58 6.16 14.82
C ILE A 629 -19.26 6.58 15.44
N GLY A 630 -18.34 7.00 14.60
CA GLY A 630 -17.04 7.45 15.03
C GLY A 630 -16.66 8.81 14.49
N SER A 631 -16.35 9.74 15.40
CA SER A 631 -15.96 11.11 15.03
C SER A 631 -14.47 11.31 15.31
N ASN A 632 -13.73 11.70 14.29
CA ASN A 632 -12.31 12.02 14.34
C ASN A 632 -12.08 13.52 14.23
N TYR A 633 -11.32 14.06 15.15
CA TYR A 633 -10.80 15.42 15.16
C TYR A 633 -9.28 15.37 15.04
N GLU A 634 -8.73 16.10 14.09
CA GLU A 634 -7.29 16.13 13.86
C GLU A 634 -6.83 17.57 13.61
N LEU A 635 -5.73 17.95 14.25
CA LEU A 635 -5.02 19.22 14.06
C LEU A 635 -3.56 18.92 13.79
N GLY A 636 -2.96 19.56 12.79
CA GLY A 636 -1.57 19.27 12.49
C GLY A 636 -0.87 20.31 11.64
N VAL A 637 0.41 20.07 11.45
CA VAL A 637 1.30 20.83 10.57
C VAL A 637 2.02 19.87 9.65
N LYS A 638 2.14 20.25 8.38
CA LYS A 638 2.85 19.47 7.36
C LYS A 638 3.85 20.34 6.63
N GLY A 639 4.99 19.74 6.31
CA GLY A 639 6.05 20.37 5.52
C GLY A 639 6.41 19.55 4.29
N GLU A 640 6.60 20.24 3.17
CA GLU A 640 7.17 19.73 1.92
C GLU A 640 8.45 20.54 1.66
N LEU A 641 9.60 19.97 2.00
CA LEU A 641 10.88 20.63 2.05
C LEU A 641 11.78 20.13 0.90
N MET A 642 12.85 20.88 0.61
CA MET A 642 13.86 20.48 -0.39
C MET A 642 13.22 20.14 -1.75
N ASP A 643 12.28 20.99 -2.21
CA ASP A 643 11.55 20.81 -3.48
C ASP A 643 10.80 19.48 -3.57
N GLY A 644 10.17 19.07 -2.46
CA GLY A 644 9.37 17.85 -2.36
C GLY A 644 10.18 16.57 -2.12
N ARG A 645 11.48 16.68 -1.86
CA ARG A 645 12.34 15.53 -1.52
C ARG A 645 12.22 15.10 -0.05
N LEU A 646 11.69 15.94 0.81
CA LEU A 646 11.50 15.68 2.23
C LEU A 646 10.09 16.07 2.65
N ASN A 647 9.31 15.13 3.15
CA ASN A 647 8.02 15.36 3.77
C ASN A 647 8.13 15.21 5.29
N THR A 648 7.43 16.07 6.02
CA THR A 648 7.33 16.02 7.48
C THR A 648 5.91 16.34 7.92
N SER A 649 5.47 15.74 9.02
CA SER A 649 4.16 16.00 9.62
C SER A 649 4.19 15.86 11.13
N LEU A 650 3.37 16.67 11.79
CA LEU A 650 3.03 16.56 13.21
C LEU A 650 1.53 16.70 13.33
N ALA A 651 0.87 15.75 14.02
CA ALA A 651 -0.57 15.72 14.19
C ALA A 651 -0.95 15.40 15.64
N VAL A 652 -1.99 16.05 16.13
CA VAL A 652 -2.70 15.69 17.34
C VAL A 652 -4.09 15.23 16.95
N PHE A 653 -4.52 14.09 17.48
CA PHE A 653 -5.80 13.51 17.12
C PHE A 653 -6.60 13.09 18.35
N ARG A 654 -7.92 13.11 18.18
CA ARG A 654 -8.88 12.53 19.11
C ARG A 654 -10.00 11.87 18.34
N TYR A 655 -10.30 10.65 18.73
CA TYR A 655 -11.33 9.84 18.14
C TYR A 655 -12.30 9.33 19.21
N ASP A 656 -13.59 9.58 19.04
CA ASP A 656 -14.67 9.08 19.89
C ASP A 656 -15.55 8.11 19.09
N HIS A 657 -15.73 6.89 19.56
CA HIS A 657 -16.49 5.81 18.94
C HIS A 657 -17.66 5.44 19.85
N LYS A 658 -18.87 5.65 19.37
CA LYS A 658 -20.14 5.55 20.13
C LYS A 658 -21.04 4.44 19.56
N ASN A 659 -22.08 4.10 20.32
CA ASN A 659 -23.08 3.09 19.99
C ASN A 659 -22.50 1.66 19.89
N ARG A 660 -21.38 1.38 20.51
CA ARG A 660 -20.80 0.03 20.51
C ARG A 660 -21.73 -0.94 21.22
N ALA A 661 -21.86 -2.15 20.69
CA ALA A 661 -22.55 -3.24 21.36
C ALA A 661 -21.89 -3.52 22.72
N VAL A 662 -22.70 -3.57 23.75
CA VAL A 662 -22.35 -4.06 25.09
C VAL A 662 -23.41 -5.07 25.52
N ALA A 663 -23.01 -6.05 26.33
CA ALA A 663 -23.96 -7.04 26.86
C ALA A 663 -25.10 -6.37 27.63
N ASP A 664 -26.31 -6.81 27.36
CA ASP A 664 -27.50 -6.43 28.11
C ASP A 664 -27.81 -7.52 29.15
N TYR A 665 -27.22 -7.39 30.33
CA TYR A 665 -27.37 -8.37 31.39
C TYR A 665 -28.82 -8.46 31.94
N ASP A 666 -29.56 -7.36 31.80
CA ASP A 666 -30.97 -7.31 32.22
C ASP A 666 -31.87 -8.19 31.34
N ALA A 667 -31.53 -8.31 30.06
CA ALA A 667 -32.23 -9.15 29.10
C ALA A 667 -31.85 -10.64 29.15
N GLY A 668 -30.78 -10.98 29.88
CA GLY A 668 -30.29 -12.35 30.02
C GLY A 668 -29.85 -13.00 28.69
N TYR A 669 -29.93 -14.34 28.63
CA TYR A 669 -29.50 -15.15 27.46
C TYR A 669 -30.61 -15.29 26.40
N ALA A 670 -31.33 -14.23 26.06
CA ALA A 670 -32.45 -14.25 25.13
C ALA A 670 -32.05 -14.20 23.63
N CYS A 671 -30.76 -14.03 23.31
CA CYS A 671 -30.28 -13.92 21.95
C CYS A 671 -29.42 -15.14 21.56
N ASP A 672 -30.05 -16.14 20.96
CA ASP A 672 -29.44 -17.39 20.44
C ASP A 672 -28.53 -18.11 21.47
N GLY A 673 -28.95 -18.14 22.75
CA GLY A 673 -28.21 -18.75 23.86
C GLY A 673 -27.03 -17.89 24.34
N TRP A 674 -27.04 -16.60 24.02
CA TRP A 674 -26.07 -15.60 24.46
C TRP A 674 -26.78 -14.35 25.01
N TYR A 675 -26.06 -13.47 25.66
CA TYR A 675 -26.61 -12.17 26.05
C TYR A 675 -27.03 -11.36 24.82
N CYS A 676 -28.19 -10.72 24.95
CA CYS A 676 -28.58 -9.67 24.03
C CYS A 676 -27.66 -8.44 24.21
N SER A 677 -27.72 -7.52 23.29
CA SER A 677 -26.85 -6.36 23.30
C SER A 677 -27.64 -5.04 23.26
N LYS A 678 -27.03 -3.98 23.77
CA LYS A 678 -27.51 -2.60 23.66
C LYS A 678 -26.43 -1.68 23.10
N SER A 679 -26.83 -0.66 22.30
CA SER A 679 -25.93 0.29 21.65
C SER A 679 -25.54 1.42 22.61
N SER A 680 -24.88 1.13 23.73
CA SER A 680 -24.51 2.10 24.76
C SER A 680 -23.00 2.24 24.99
N GLY A 681 -22.20 1.36 24.40
CA GLY A 681 -20.75 1.40 24.60
C GLY A 681 -20.09 2.60 23.93
N LYS A 682 -19.02 3.12 24.58
CA LYS A 682 -18.22 4.22 24.04
C LYS A 682 -16.76 4.04 24.37
N VAL A 683 -15.91 4.28 23.38
CA VAL A 683 -14.46 4.26 23.54
C VAL A 683 -13.83 5.53 22.96
N ARG A 684 -12.66 5.88 23.48
CA ARG A 684 -11.85 7.00 22.97
C ARG A 684 -10.44 6.54 22.67
N SER A 685 -9.92 7.05 21.57
CA SER A 685 -8.50 7.04 21.23
C SER A 685 -8.02 8.48 21.04
N GLN A 686 -6.84 8.80 21.57
CA GLN A 686 -6.23 10.12 21.36
C GLN A 686 -4.71 10.02 21.46
N GLY A 687 -4.03 10.95 20.80
CA GLY A 687 -2.58 10.91 20.77
C GLY A 687 -1.92 11.97 19.90
N ILE A 688 -0.63 11.73 19.66
CA ILE A 688 0.26 12.58 18.87
C ILE A 688 1.03 11.68 17.92
N GLU A 689 1.16 12.11 16.67
CA GLU A 689 1.97 11.45 15.65
C GLU A 689 2.93 12.46 15.01
N ALA A 690 4.20 12.08 14.88
CA ALA A 690 5.21 12.85 14.16
C ALA A 690 5.90 11.95 13.13
N GLU A 691 6.13 12.46 11.93
CA GLU A 691 6.75 11.70 10.84
C GLU A 691 7.66 12.59 9.99
N VAL A 692 8.80 12.04 9.60
CA VAL A 692 9.72 12.61 8.62
C VAL A 692 10.06 11.51 7.62
N SER A 693 10.01 11.79 6.31
CA SER A 693 10.35 10.82 5.28
C SER A 693 10.92 11.51 4.04
N GLY A 694 12.08 11.05 3.55
CA GLY A 694 12.74 11.56 2.36
C GLY A 694 14.22 11.85 2.55
N GLU A 695 14.79 12.69 1.68
CA GLU A 695 16.18 13.07 1.66
C GLU A 695 16.42 14.23 2.64
N ILE A 696 17.19 13.97 3.72
CA ILE A 696 17.53 15.00 4.73
C ILE A 696 18.86 15.70 4.44
N ALA A 697 19.69 15.08 3.65
CA ALA A 697 20.95 15.61 3.11
C ALA A 697 21.26 14.88 1.79
N PRO A 698 22.12 15.41 0.92
CA PRO A 698 22.47 14.74 -0.33
C PRO A 698 22.85 13.28 -0.11
N ARG A 699 22.16 12.36 -0.81
CA ARG A 699 22.36 10.91 -0.75
C ARG A 699 21.96 10.24 0.59
N LEU A 700 21.35 10.98 1.53
CA LEU A 700 20.91 10.46 2.82
C LEU A 700 19.38 10.46 2.89
N GLN A 701 18.81 9.30 2.75
CA GLN A 701 17.39 9.05 2.92
C GLN A 701 17.10 8.72 4.38
N LEU A 702 16.05 9.30 4.95
CA LEU A 702 15.59 9.03 6.31
C LEU A 702 14.08 8.77 6.31
N THR A 703 13.65 7.86 7.14
CA THR A 703 12.27 7.80 7.63
C THR A 703 12.32 7.68 9.15
N ALA A 704 11.59 8.55 9.84
CA ALA A 704 11.44 8.51 11.28
C ALA A 704 9.99 8.79 11.64
N GLY A 705 9.39 7.93 12.46
CA GLY A 705 8.00 8.05 12.89
C GLY A 705 7.83 7.78 14.37
N TYR A 706 7.22 8.71 15.08
CA TYR A 706 6.86 8.55 16.49
C TYR A 706 5.34 8.64 16.66
N THR A 707 4.80 7.75 17.49
CA THR A 707 3.38 7.74 17.86
C THR A 707 3.26 7.61 19.36
N PHE A 708 2.52 8.53 19.96
CA PHE A 708 1.96 8.40 21.28
C PHE A 708 0.45 8.19 21.15
N ASN A 709 -0.08 7.09 21.68
CA ASN A 709 -1.51 6.77 21.58
C ASN A 709 -2.04 6.21 22.90
N THR A 710 -3.17 6.71 23.34
CA THR A 710 -3.92 6.18 24.49
C THR A 710 -5.33 5.82 24.06
N THR A 711 -5.81 4.65 24.53
CA THR A 711 -7.17 4.16 24.24
C THR A 711 -7.88 3.82 25.55
N LYS A 712 -9.17 4.15 25.65
CA LYS A 712 -9.93 3.97 26.89
C LYS A 712 -11.40 3.63 26.64
N PHE A 713 -11.96 2.70 27.38
CA PHE A 713 -13.40 2.54 27.51
C PHE A 713 -13.97 3.68 28.34
N LEU A 714 -14.89 4.46 27.78
CA LEU A 714 -15.59 5.53 28.47
C LEU A 714 -16.91 5.03 29.07
N GLU A 715 -17.64 4.21 28.29
CA GLU A 715 -18.90 3.59 28.66
C GLU A 715 -18.87 2.12 28.25
N ASP A 716 -18.88 1.25 29.25
CA ASP A 716 -18.88 -0.21 29.12
C ASP A 716 -19.15 -0.78 30.50
N PRO A 717 -20.07 -1.75 30.65
CA PRO A 717 -20.42 -2.29 31.96
C PRO A 717 -19.24 -2.93 32.70
N ASP A 718 -18.34 -3.60 31.98
CA ASP A 718 -17.26 -4.41 32.58
C ASP A 718 -15.89 -3.74 32.51
N ASN A 719 -15.71 -2.82 31.54
CA ASN A 719 -14.38 -2.32 31.18
C ASN A 719 -14.21 -0.81 31.32
N LYS A 720 -15.22 -0.09 31.86
CA LYS A 720 -15.14 1.38 32.03
C LYS A 720 -13.83 1.78 32.69
N GLY A 721 -13.12 2.69 32.06
CA GLY A 721 -11.83 3.19 32.54
C GLY A 721 -10.60 2.37 32.14
N LYS A 722 -10.75 1.12 31.71
CA LYS A 722 -9.64 0.27 31.25
C LYS A 722 -9.16 0.67 29.84
N VAL A 723 -7.98 0.19 29.46
CA VAL A 723 -7.42 0.35 28.10
C VAL A 723 -8.31 -0.40 27.09
N PHE A 724 -8.72 0.25 26.01
CA PHE A 724 -9.53 -0.37 24.97
C PHE A 724 -8.72 -1.31 24.09
N SER A 725 -7.68 -0.82 23.42
CA SER A 725 -6.85 -1.62 22.53
C SER A 725 -5.68 -2.25 23.27
N GLN A 726 -5.72 -3.56 23.46
CA GLN A 726 -4.69 -4.27 24.22
C GLN A 726 -3.38 -4.45 23.44
N TRP A 727 -3.41 -4.56 22.11
CA TRP A 727 -2.22 -4.74 21.28
C TRP A 727 -1.58 -3.42 20.76
N THR A 728 -2.17 -2.27 21.07
CA THR A 728 -1.60 -0.99 20.66
C THR A 728 -0.64 -0.47 21.72
N PRO A 729 0.67 -0.37 21.45
CA PRO A 729 1.62 0.22 22.38
C PRO A 729 1.31 1.70 22.60
N LYS A 730 1.54 2.19 23.81
CA LYS A 730 1.36 3.61 24.14
C LYS A 730 2.39 4.50 23.41
N HIS A 731 3.60 4.00 23.24
CA HIS A 731 4.70 4.68 22.54
C HIS A 731 5.27 3.76 21.48
N MET A 732 5.45 4.28 20.28
CA MET A 732 6.11 3.61 19.16
C MET A 732 7.07 4.59 18.49
N LEU A 733 8.28 4.13 18.20
CA LEU A 733 9.28 4.86 17.44
C LEU A 733 9.89 3.94 16.40
N ARG A 734 9.91 4.38 15.15
CA ARG A 734 10.51 3.68 14.02
C ARG A 734 11.44 4.61 13.30
N VAL A 735 12.66 4.17 13.09
CA VAL A 735 13.70 4.95 12.40
C VAL A 735 14.42 4.03 11.41
N TRP A 736 14.63 4.52 10.20
CA TRP A 736 15.48 3.88 9.22
C TRP A 736 16.16 4.94 8.35
N ALA A 737 17.47 4.82 8.16
CA ALA A 737 18.24 5.67 7.28
C ALA A 737 19.00 4.83 6.26
N SER A 738 19.25 5.39 5.08
CA SER A 738 20.10 4.80 4.04
C SER A 738 20.98 5.92 3.46
N TYR A 739 22.27 5.69 3.42
CA TYR A 739 23.27 6.63 2.95
C TYR A 739 24.13 6.02 1.86
N GLN A 740 24.12 6.63 0.69
CA GLN A 740 25.06 6.29 -0.38
C GLN A 740 26.36 7.09 -0.15
N LEU A 741 27.46 6.36 0.03
CA LEU A 741 28.75 6.97 0.34
C LEU A 741 29.25 7.86 -0.81
N PRO A 742 29.99 8.93 -0.54
CA PRO A 742 30.52 9.83 -1.58
C PRO A 742 31.85 9.35 -2.15
N GLY A 743 32.29 9.99 -3.24
CA GLY A 743 33.63 9.80 -3.84
C GLY A 743 33.85 8.36 -4.30
N ASP A 744 35.03 7.82 -4.03
CA ASP A 744 35.45 6.46 -4.44
C ASP A 744 34.57 5.36 -3.84
N TRP A 745 33.87 5.64 -2.76
CA TRP A 745 32.93 4.73 -2.09
C TRP A 745 31.50 4.85 -2.62
N SER A 746 31.25 5.60 -3.69
CA SER A 746 29.91 5.87 -4.23
C SER A 746 29.13 4.63 -4.68
N LYS A 747 29.84 3.51 -4.89
CA LYS A 747 29.24 2.20 -5.15
C LYS A 747 28.67 1.51 -3.90
N LEU A 748 28.98 2.01 -2.71
CA LEU A 748 28.51 1.47 -1.44
C LEU A 748 27.36 2.29 -0.87
N SER A 749 26.34 1.62 -0.38
CA SER A 749 25.25 2.19 0.42
C SER A 749 25.18 1.46 1.75
N VAL A 750 25.10 2.23 2.83
CA VAL A 750 24.91 1.70 4.18
C VAL A 750 23.55 2.13 4.71
N GLY A 751 22.83 1.25 5.34
CA GLY A 751 21.55 1.55 5.93
C GLY A 751 21.41 0.92 7.30
N GLY A 752 20.51 1.49 8.11
CA GLY A 752 20.20 0.92 9.40
C GLY A 752 19.12 1.69 10.13
N GLY A 753 18.58 1.05 11.14
CA GLY A 753 17.52 1.65 11.93
C GLY A 753 17.03 0.74 13.03
N PHE A 754 15.94 1.16 13.65
CA PHE A 754 15.33 0.38 14.73
C PHE A 754 13.82 0.61 14.81
N THR A 755 13.13 -0.36 15.40
CA THR A 755 11.76 -0.26 15.87
C THR A 755 11.76 -0.42 17.38
N ALA A 756 11.22 0.59 18.09
CA ALA A 756 11.04 0.56 19.53
C ALA A 756 9.56 0.77 19.89
N GLN A 757 9.08 0.02 20.85
CA GLN A 757 7.71 0.18 21.39
C GLN A 757 7.63 -0.10 22.88
N SER A 758 6.67 0.56 23.52
CA SER A 758 6.33 0.27 24.92
C SER A 758 5.59 -1.08 25.04
N HIS A 759 5.36 -1.52 26.27
CA HIS A 759 4.57 -2.72 26.55
C HIS A 759 3.15 -2.64 25.96
N THR A 760 2.60 -3.80 25.65
CA THR A 760 1.20 -4.01 25.31
C THR A 760 0.54 -4.88 26.40
N LEU A 761 -0.75 -5.16 26.24
CA LEU A 761 -1.48 -6.03 27.15
C LEU A 761 -1.80 -7.35 26.47
N GLY A 762 -1.80 -8.43 27.25
CA GLY A 762 -2.32 -9.71 26.80
C GLY A 762 -3.85 -9.70 26.72
N TYR A 763 -4.39 -10.87 26.37
CA TYR A 763 -5.83 -11.09 26.34
C TYR A 763 -6.46 -10.72 27.70
N ASP A 764 -7.66 -10.18 27.68
CA ASP A 764 -8.39 -9.70 28.85
C ASP A 764 -7.63 -8.69 29.74
N ARG A 765 -6.50 -8.18 29.26
CA ARG A 765 -5.67 -7.20 29.98
C ARG A 765 -5.07 -7.74 31.29
N THR A 766 -5.02 -9.06 31.43
CA THR A 766 -4.59 -9.72 32.69
C THR A 766 -3.08 -9.66 32.89
N TYR A 767 -2.30 -9.54 31.82
CA TYR A 767 -0.84 -9.48 31.89
C TYR A 767 -0.26 -8.45 30.92
N LYS A 768 1.00 -8.07 31.14
CA LYS A 768 1.76 -7.17 30.27
C LYS A 768 2.68 -7.98 29.36
N VAL A 769 2.64 -7.65 28.07
CA VAL A 769 3.62 -8.11 27.09
C VAL A 769 4.74 -7.07 27.03
N PRO A 770 6.00 -7.42 27.36
CA PRO A 770 7.09 -6.45 27.44
C PRO A 770 7.29 -5.66 26.13
N GLY A 771 7.66 -4.39 26.28
CA GLY A 771 8.13 -3.58 25.17
C GLY A 771 9.50 -4.05 24.67
N PHE A 772 9.89 -3.58 23.49
CA PHE A 772 11.15 -3.98 22.87
C PHE A 772 11.76 -2.89 22.01
N THR A 773 13.05 -3.04 21.73
CA THR A 773 13.77 -2.33 20.68
C THR A 773 14.53 -3.36 19.84
N VAL A 774 14.32 -3.35 18.54
CA VAL A 774 14.95 -4.26 17.57
C VAL A 774 15.65 -3.44 16.49
N TRP A 775 16.90 -3.77 16.22
CA TRP A 775 17.77 -3.07 15.28
C TRP A 775 17.98 -3.88 14.00
N GLY A 776 18.05 -3.18 12.88
CA GLY A 776 18.41 -3.74 11.58
C GLY A 776 19.51 -2.93 10.92
N ALA A 777 20.27 -3.57 10.01
CA ALA A 777 21.27 -2.93 9.18
C ALA A 777 21.25 -3.47 7.75
N ARG A 778 21.78 -2.68 6.83
CA ARG A 778 21.95 -3.02 5.42
C ARG A 778 23.31 -2.55 4.92
N LEU A 779 23.95 -3.38 4.11
CA LEU A 779 25.07 -3.00 3.27
C LEU A 779 24.72 -3.35 1.83
N ALA A 780 24.86 -2.42 0.91
CA ALA A 780 24.69 -2.70 -0.52
C ALA A 780 25.88 -2.19 -1.32
N TYR A 781 26.21 -2.92 -2.38
CA TYR A 781 27.33 -2.67 -3.26
C TYR A 781 26.91 -2.78 -4.73
N GLN A 782 27.09 -1.70 -5.50
CA GLN A 782 26.89 -1.68 -6.94
C GLN A 782 28.15 -2.20 -7.61
N ALA A 783 28.22 -3.51 -7.87
CA ALA A 783 29.42 -4.16 -8.41
C ALA A 783 29.72 -3.70 -9.83
N THR A 784 28.69 -3.69 -10.70
CA THR A 784 28.72 -3.12 -12.05
C THR A 784 27.48 -2.24 -12.25
N PRO A 785 27.34 -1.47 -13.32
CA PRO A 785 26.09 -0.75 -13.60
C PRO A 785 24.84 -1.65 -13.60
N GLU A 786 25.02 -2.95 -13.96
CA GLU A 786 23.92 -3.91 -14.07
C GLU A 786 23.73 -4.77 -12.83
N VAL A 787 24.78 -4.94 -12.00
CA VAL A 787 24.76 -5.89 -10.86
C VAL A 787 24.86 -5.16 -9.53
N SER A 788 23.87 -5.35 -8.68
CA SER A 788 23.91 -4.91 -7.28
C SER A 788 23.80 -6.09 -6.32
N LEU A 789 24.55 -5.99 -5.22
CA LEU A 789 24.58 -6.94 -4.12
C LEU A 789 24.10 -6.26 -2.85
N ALA A 790 23.34 -6.94 -2.02
CA ALA A 790 22.92 -6.39 -0.73
C ALA A 790 22.89 -7.47 0.35
N VAL A 791 23.18 -7.05 1.58
CA VAL A 791 23.03 -7.85 2.80
C VAL A 791 22.17 -7.07 3.76
N ASN A 792 21.06 -7.65 4.18
CA ASN A 792 20.20 -7.12 5.24
C ASN A 792 20.36 -8.00 6.48
N ILE A 793 20.54 -7.40 7.64
CA ILE A 793 20.60 -8.08 8.94
C ILE A 793 19.48 -7.51 9.81
N ASN A 794 18.55 -8.36 10.22
CA ASN A 794 17.47 -8.00 11.12
C ASN A 794 17.75 -8.53 12.52
N ASN A 795 17.26 -7.81 13.54
CA ASN A 795 17.46 -8.14 14.95
C ASN A 795 18.93 -8.41 15.28
N ILE A 796 19.82 -7.46 14.98
CA ILE A 796 21.29 -7.58 15.08
C ILE A 796 21.74 -8.11 16.45
N PHE A 797 21.06 -7.68 17.52
CA PHE A 797 21.40 -8.02 18.91
C PHE A 797 20.71 -9.29 19.42
N ASP A 798 20.02 -10.02 18.52
CA ASP A 798 19.24 -11.23 18.82
C ASP A 798 18.27 -11.06 20.00
N LYS A 799 17.61 -9.89 20.06
CA LYS A 799 16.64 -9.59 21.11
C LYS A 799 15.49 -10.59 21.05
N ARG A 800 15.20 -11.24 22.17
CA ARG A 800 13.99 -12.03 22.36
C ARG A 800 12.83 -11.07 22.69
N TYR A 801 11.76 -11.10 21.90
CA TYR A 801 10.60 -10.24 22.06
C TYR A 801 9.35 -10.93 21.53
N TYR A 802 8.18 -10.35 21.87
CA TYR A 802 6.89 -10.85 21.42
C TYR A 802 6.25 -9.87 20.46
N ILE A 803 5.68 -10.40 19.39
CA ILE A 803 4.88 -9.61 18.43
C ILE A 803 3.41 -9.66 18.84
N PRO A 804 2.61 -8.59 18.58
CA PRO A 804 1.19 -8.62 18.76
C PRO A 804 0.55 -9.73 17.95
N ALA A 805 -0.40 -10.46 18.56
CA ALA A 805 -1.12 -11.53 17.90
C ALA A 805 -2.61 -11.48 18.21
N PHE A 806 -3.40 -12.02 17.30
CA PHE A 806 -4.86 -12.12 17.44
C PHE A 806 -5.24 -12.98 18.64
N ASN A 807 -6.25 -12.53 19.35
CA ASN A 807 -6.63 -12.96 20.66
C ASN A 807 -7.18 -14.37 20.82
N GLU A 808 -6.60 -15.08 21.75
CA GLU A 808 -7.26 -16.03 22.67
C GLU A 808 -6.45 -16.02 23.96
N THR A 809 -7.05 -16.39 25.09
CA THR A 809 -6.42 -16.46 26.43
C THR A 809 -5.08 -17.21 26.35
N ASN A 810 -5.01 -18.19 25.47
CA ASN A 810 -3.92 -19.13 25.27
C ASN A 810 -3.46 -19.08 23.83
N GLY A 811 -2.49 -18.30 23.51
CA GLY A 811 -1.93 -18.27 22.16
C GLY A 811 -1.47 -16.90 21.67
N ASN A 812 -1.33 -15.94 22.59
CA ASN A 812 -0.87 -14.59 22.26
C ASN A 812 0.65 -14.40 22.32
N ASN A 813 1.40 -15.41 22.75
CA ASN A 813 2.85 -15.36 22.81
C ASN A 813 3.45 -15.83 21.49
N ASN A 814 3.53 -14.96 20.51
CA ASN A 814 4.33 -15.23 19.32
C ASN A 814 5.67 -14.50 19.47
N TYR A 815 6.75 -15.24 19.40
CA TYR A 815 8.07 -14.62 19.34
C TYR A 815 8.24 -13.85 18.03
N GLY A 816 8.91 -12.72 18.10
CA GLY A 816 9.48 -12.07 16.94
C GLY A 816 10.73 -12.78 16.45
N ASP A 817 11.11 -12.55 15.21
CA ASP A 817 12.23 -13.24 14.56
C ASP A 817 13.54 -13.03 15.33
N PRO A 818 14.32 -14.10 15.53
CA PRO A 818 15.71 -14.02 15.95
C PRO A 818 16.55 -13.22 14.96
N ARG A 819 17.82 -12.97 15.28
CA ARG A 819 18.76 -12.40 14.31
C ARG A 819 18.75 -13.23 13.05
N ASN A 820 18.56 -12.55 11.93
CA ASN A 820 18.55 -13.20 10.62
C ASN A 820 19.27 -12.34 9.57
N VAL A 821 19.73 -13.02 8.53
CA VAL A 821 20.50 -12.40 7.44
C VAL A 821 19.83 -12.75 6.12
N MET A 822 19.78 -11.79 5.21
CA MET A 822 19.32 -11.96 3.84
C MET A 822 20.35 -11.38 2.87
N PHE A 823 20.83 -12.19 1.96
CA PHE A 823 21.64 -11.81 0.81
C PHE A 823 20.72 -11.63 -0.40
N THR A 824 20.95 -10.56 -1.15
CA THR A 824 20.21 -10.27 -2.39
C THR A 824 21.19 -9.95 -3.50
N VAL A 825 20.98 -10.56 -4.66
CA VAL A 825 21.69 -10.22 -5.90
C VAL A 825 20.64 -9.73 -6.88
N LYS A 826 20.84 -8.55 -7.46
CA LYS A 826 19.95 -7.96 -8.46
C LYS A 826 20.73 -7.69 -9.73
N TYR A 827 20.25 -8.23 -10.84
CA TYR A 827 20.82 -8.03 -12.17
C TYR A 827 19.82 -7.30 -13.07
N THR A 828 20.20 -6.13 -13.54
CA THR A 828 19.39 -5.29 -14.43
C THR A 828 20.23 -4.99 -15.69
N PRO A 829 20.18 -5.85 -16.73
CA PRO A 829 20.92 -5.61 -17.95
C PRO A 829 20.47 -4.32 -18.63
N LYS A 830 21.38 -3.69 -19.35
CA LYS A 830 21.07 -2.60 -20.26
C LYS A 830 20.46 -3.23 -21.53
N LEU A 831 19.20 -2.85 -21.87
CA LEU A 831 18.44 -3.39 -22.99
C LEU A 831 18.44 -2.44 -24.18
#